data_8fc1cdc5980e82e9091eeebf4f32398c
#
_entry.id   8fc1cdc5980e82e9091eeebf4f32398c
#
_cell.length_a   1.000
_cell.length_b   1.000
_cell.length_c   1.000
_cell.angle_alpha   90.00
_cell.angle_beta   90.00
_cell.angle_gamma   90.00
#
_symmetry.space_group_name_H-M   'P 1'
#
loop_
_entity.id
_entity.type
_entity.pdbx_description
1 polymer ?
#
loop_
_entity_poly.entity_id
_entity_poly.type
_entity_poly.pdbx_seq_one_letter_code
_entity_poly.pdbx_strand_id
1 'polypeptide(L)'
;MKHRLILLALALLLPAASVSAQVSFGEASRFNQGWKFILDDAADAASADFDDQRWRPVTLPHDWSVESYPSPDLASCTGYLPGGIGWYRKHFTIEDAAARHYIYFEGVYNRSEVYLNGHLLGKRPSGFASFMYDMTPYLREGDNVLAVRVDHSRSADARWYTGSGIYRNVWLVAAPDTHLAQWGSAYRLVSATAKKALVEVDVEVEKTKAVKGRLSAEVRIVDAKGTTLSRKSLRIKDNGAGTVKQTVTLSLASPRFWSLEDPYQYDVVTDLLLDGKRIDGSVVKAGLRTLTFDPDHGFALNGKWMKVKGVCLHHDAGVLGAAVPREVWKHRILELKKMGANGIRLAHNPHSPDLYELCDELGMLVMDEAFDEWEFPKRKWLKGWNQGTPGFQGIDDFFEEWGERDVTDMVRRDRNHASVFLWSIGNEVDYPNDPYSHPILDGDGSAISQPMYGGYKPDAPNAERIGLIAKRLADCVRAVDTSRPVTGALAGVVMSNETIYPDVVDVVGYNYTESRYDIDHERYPKRVIYGSETSRGLSSWTDVRDREHIFGHFIWTGTDYLGESTTWPARGMYTGLLDLASFRKPAAQSRTAMWSEEPFTYVGTSAVPRRVPGRRAFFGGDPWEVWNYEDGQQVRVVCYTNAPFARLKLNGKPVGEMKAADSRLGAMMWEIPYEAGELVAEGCDESGKVLSSHAVRTTGRPCAISAKPLGGNAVCADQGTALVEIHILDDAGKEVNLADNEITCTVEGPARLLGLESGNNTDMTLPVSNRRRVFMGRLMAYVQATGEEGTVTVRFTSPLLQSCTVELKSTK
;
A
#
# COMPACT_ATOMS: atom_id res chain seq x y z
N MET A 1 21.39 -62.59 30.28
CA MET A 1 21.49 -61.88 28.99
C MET A 1 20.07 -61.53 28.54
N LYS A 2 19.63 -60.31 28.70
CA LYS A 2 18.32 -59.81 28.27
C LYS A 2 18.60 -58.57 27.44
N HIS A 3 18.45 -58.65 26.10
CA HIS A 3 18.51 -57.56 25.20
C HIS A 3 17.19 -56.74 25.29
N ARG A 4 17.27 -55.48 25.70
CA ARG A 4 16.19 -54.49 25.56
C ARG A 4 16.36 -53.81 24.18
N LEU A 5 15.43 -54.09 23.30
CA LEU A 5 15.23 -53.25 22.11
C LEU A 5 14.63 -51.90 22.55
N ILE A 6 15.37 -50.82 22.30
CA ILE A 6 14.88 -49.46 22.37
C ILE A 6 14.30 -49.14 20.99
N LEU A 7 12.97 -49.09 20.89
CA LEU A 7 12.28 -48.48 19.71
C LEU A 7 12.48 -46.96 19.81
N LEU A 8 13.32 -46.42 18.95
CA LEU A 8 13.32 -45.00 18.63
C LEU A 8 12.09 -44.71 17.78
N ALA A 9 11.10 -44.04 18.35
CA ALA A 9 10.05 -43.41 17.57
C ALA A 9 10.66 -42.18 16.88
N LEU A 10 10.98 -42.29 15.60
CA LEU A 10 11.22 -41.16 14.72
C LEU A 10 9.88 -40.42 14.57
N ALA A 11 9.70 -39.33 15.29
CA ALA A 11 8.69 -38.34 14.95
C ALA A 11 9.13 -37.67 13.65
N LEU A 12 8.51 -38.08 12.54
CA LEU A 12 8.58 -37.30 11.30
C LEU A 12 8.00 -35.92 11.59
N LEU A 13 8.87 -34.95 11.84
CA LEU A 13 8.59 -33.54 11.66
C LEU A 13 8.41 -33.33 10.16
N LEU A 14 7.18 -33.47 9.68
CA LEU A 14 6.80 -32.90 8.39
C LEU A 14 7.06 -31.38 8.53
N PRO A 15 7.77 -30.75 7.57
CA PRO A 15 7.86 -29.29 7.56
C PRO A 15 6.42 -28.78 7.56
N ALA A 16 6.11 -27.88 8.50
CA ALA A 16 4.89 -27.12 8.44
C ALA A 16 4.94 -26.36 7.11
N ALA A 17 4.16 -26.83 6.12
CA ALA A 17 3.93 -26.05 4.93
C ALA A 17 3.52 -24.66 5.43
N SER A 18 4.24 -23.63 5.01
CA SER A 18 3.87 -22.25 5.30
C SER A 18 2.53 -22.02 4.60
N VAL A 19 1.45 -22.19 5.35
CA VAL A 19 0.11 -21.85 4.86
C VAL A 19 0.16 -20.37 4.60
N SER A 20 0.07 -19.96 3.32
CA SER A 20 -0.06 -18.57 2.95
C SER A 20 -1.29 -18.00 3.66
N ALA A 21 -1.16 -16.85 4.34
CA ALA A 21 -2.30 -16.19 4.97
C ALA A 21 -3.42 -15.83 3.97
N GLN A 22 -3.11 -15.85 2.67
CA GLN A 22 -4.01 -15.52 1.56
C GLN A 22 -4.94 -16.64 1.14
N VAL A 23 -4.47 -17.89 1.24
CA VAL A 23 -5.30 -19.08 0.98
C VAL A 23 -5.60 -19.74 2.31
N SER A 24 -6.87 -19.85 2.64
CA SER A 24 -7.34 -20.25 3.97
C SER A 24 -7.80 -21.72 4.05
N PHE A 25 -7.43 -22.57 3.09
CA PHE A 25 -7.78 -23.99 3.04
C PHE A 25 -6.84 -24.77 2.11
N GLY A 26 -6.85 -26.09 2.22
CA GLY A 26 -6.11 -26.99 1.33
C GLY A 26 -4.60 -26.82 1.43
N GLU A 27 -3.92 -27.32 0.40
CA GLU A 27 -2.48 -27.14 0.20
C GLU A 27 -2.25 -26.15 -0.93
N ALA A 28 -1.76 -24.96 -0.61
CA ALA A 28 -1.50 -23.89 -1.56
C ALA A 28 -0.01 -23.84 -1.94
N SER A 29 0.26 -23.72 -3.22
CA SER A 29 1.60 -23.51 -3.75
C SER A 29 1.63 -22.27 -4.66
N ARG A 30 2.74 -21.50 -4.59
CA ARG A 30 2.91 -20.34 -5.44
C ARG A 30 3.02 -20.78 -6.90
N PHE A 31 2.25 -20.15 -7.78
CA PHE A 31 2.12 -20.55 -9.20
C PHE A 31 2.67 -19.51 -10.17
N ASN A 32 3.68 -18.75 -9.72
CA ASN A 32 4.22 -17.56 -10.40
C ASN A 32 5.20 -17.86 -11.54
N GLN A 33 5.87 -19.02 -11.52
CA GLN A 33 6.90 -19.38 -12.49
C GLN A 33 6.33 -20.03 -13.76
N GLY A 34 7.08 -19.96 -14.87
CA GLY A 34 6.80 -20.74 -16.09
C GLY A 34 5.61 -20.26 -16.91
N TRP A 35 5.27 -18.99 -16.82
CA TRP A 35 4.26 -18.37 -17.68
C TRP A 35 4.88 -17.89 -19.00
N LYS A 36 4.06 -17.82 -20.01
CA LYS A 36 4.34 -17.19 -21.30
C LYS A 36 3.38 -16.03 -21.51
N PHE A 37 3.82 -14.99 -22.18
CA PHE A 37 3.08 -13.75 -22.37
C PHE A 37 3.20 -13.19 -23.78
N ILE A 38 2.13 -12.60 -24.28
CA ILE A 38 2.11 -11.74 -25.46
C ILE A 38 1.23 -10.50 -25.18
N LEU A 39 1.67 -9.35 -25.65
CA LEU A 39 0.87 -8.12 -25.67
C LEU A 39 0.16 -8.02 -27.04
N ASP A 40 -0.93 -8.71 -27.20
CA ASP A 40 -1.76 -8.76 -28.39
C ASP A 40 -3.09 -9.45 -28.04
N ASP A 41 -4.18 -9.14 -28.75
CA ASP A 41 -5.45 -9.87 -28.61
C ASP A 41 -5.45 -11.09 -29.54
N ALA A 42 -4.63 -12.06 -29.20
CA ALA A 42 -4.43 -13.28 -29.98
C ALA A 42 -5.74 -14.09 -30.07
N ALA A 43 -6.29 -14.19 -31.28
CA ALA A 43 -7.45 -15.03 -31.51
C ALA A 43 -7.16 -16.49 -31.13
N ASP A 44 -8.15 -17.17 -30.54
CA ASP A 44 -8.08 -18.57 -30.13
C ASP A 44 -7.04 -18.91 -29.06
N ALA A 45 -6.37 -17.93 -28.45
CA ALA A 45 -5.37 -18.15 -27.41
C ALA A 45 -5.91 -18.85 -26.14
N ALA A 46 -7.23 -18.90 -25.98
CA ALA A 46 -7.90 -19.71 -24.96
C ALA A 46 -7.80 -21.22 -25.25
N SER A 47 -7.65 -21.64 -26.52
CA SER A 47 -7.59 -23.06 -26.91
C SER A 47 -6.38 -23.78 -26.32
N ALA A 48 -6.57 -25.02 -25.89
CA ALA A 48 -5.47 -25.85 -25.41
C ALA A 48 -4.40 -26.11 -26.48
N ASP A 49 -4.83 -26.24 -27.74
CA ASP A 49 -3.98 -26.59 -28.90
C ASP A 49 -3.31 -25.37 -29.55
N PHE A 50 -3.51 -24.15 -28.97
CA PHE A 50 -2.90 -22.94 -29.49
C PHE A 50 -1.38 -22.99 -29.38
N ASP A 51 -0.66 -22.65 -30.47
CA ASP A 51 0.80 -22.60 -30.49
C ASP A 51 1.34 -21.34 -29.84
N ASP A 52 1.84 -21.47 -28.61
CA ASP A 52 2.46 -20.38 -27.84
C ASP A 52 4.00 -20.46 -27.78
N GLN A 53 4.65 -21.21 -28.68
CA GLN A 53 6.11 -21.37 -28.66
C GLN A 53 6.85 -20.05 -28.87
N ARG A 54 6.26 -19.08 -29.56
CA ARG A 54 6.85 -17.75 -29.82
C ARG A 54 6.57 -16.74 -28.73
N TRP A 55 5.76 -17.09 -27.73
CA TRP A 55 5.48 -16.19 -26.62
C TRP A 55 6.67 -16.13 -25.68
N ARG A 56 6.95 -14.92 -25.18
CA ARG A 56 8.08 -14.75 -24.27
C ARG A 56 7.78 -15.30 -22.88
N PRO A 57 8.79 -15.90 -22.22
CA PRO A 57 8.63 -16.35 -20.83
C PRO A 57 8.53 -15.14 -19.92
N VAL A 58 7.65 -15.23 -18.89
CA VAL A 58 7.53 -14.27 -17.82
C VAL A 58 7.38 -14.96 -16.48
N THR A 59 7.79 -14.28 -15.43
CA THR A 59 7.55 -14.67 -14.04
C THR A 59 6.62 -13.64 -13.39
N LEU A 60 5.57 -14.11 -12.73
CA LEU A 60 4.65 -13.27 -11.98
C LEU A 60 5.24 -12.88 -10.61
N PRO A 61 4.85 -11.76 -10.03
CA PRO A 61 3.99 -10.70 -10.56
C PRO A 61 4.58 -10.01 -11.79
N HIS A 62 3.72 -9.57 -12.71
CA HIS A 62 4.13 -8.97 -13.98
C HIS A 62 3.21 -7.81 -14.37
N ASP A 63 3.81 -6.66 -14.63
CA ASP A 63 3.17 -5.45 -15.11
C ASP A 63 3.83 -5.05 -16.44
N TRP A 64 3.12 -5.25 -17.57
CA TRP A 64 3.71 -4.97 -18.88
C TRP A 64 3.84 -3.49 -19.22
N SER A 65 3.09 -2.61 -18.53
CA SER A 65 3.11 -1.18 -18.83
C SER A 65 4.50 -0.57 -18.60
N VAL A 66 5.21 -1.02 -17.56
CA VAL A 66 6.58 -0.54 -17.25
C VAL A 66 7.67 -1.09 -18.18
N GLU A 67 7.32 -1.99 -19.08
CA GLU A 67 8.25 -2.52 -20.10
C GLU A 67 8.31 -1.63 -21.35
N SER A 68 7.56 -0.54 -21.37
CA SER A 68 7.51 0.43 -22.46
C SER A 68 8.05 1.79 -22.05
N TYR A 69 8.55 2.56 -23.03
CA TYR A 69 8.89 3.96 -22.77
C TYR A 69 7.63 4.78 -22.50
N PRO A 70 7.64 5.70 -21.53
CA PRO A 70 6.60 6.70 -21.41
C PRO A 70 6.51 7.53 -22.70
N SER A 71 5.28 7.92 -23.10
CA SER A 71 5.06 8.72 -24.32
C SER A 71 4.07 9.86 -24.04
N PRO A 72 4.33 11.09 -24.54
CA PRO A 72 3.40 12.21 -24.43
C PRO A 72 2.07 12.00 -25.16
N ASP A 73 1.99 10.97 -26.04
CA ASP A 73 0.77 10.59 -26.74
C ASP A 73 -0.20 9.79 -25.87
N LEU A 74 0.30 9.23 -24.76
CA LEU A 74 -0.47 8.48 -23.79
C LEU A 74 -1.07 9.40 -22.70
N ALA A 75 -1.93 8.84 -21.87
CA ALA A 75 -2.65 9.62 -20.88
C ALA A 75 -1.79 10.00 -19.66
N SER A 76 -1.92 11.23 -19.18
CA SER A 76 -1.23 11.69 -17.96
C SER A 76 -1.73 10.97 -16.69
N CYS A 77 -2.99 10.57 -16.64
CA CYS A 77 -3.52 9.80 -15.51
C CYS A 77 -2.88 8.41 -15.39
N THR A 78 -2.33 7.84 -16.47
CA THR A 78 -1.59 6.56 -16.42
C THR A 78 -0.07 6.75 -16.30
N GLY A 79 0.42 7.97 -16.01
CA GLY A 79 1.87 8.24 -15.99
C GLY A 79 2.52 8.16 -17.36
N TYR A 80 1.74 8.37 -18.42
CA TYR A 80 2.17 8.26 -19.82
C TYR A 80 2.66 6.86 -20.22
N LEU A 81 2.16 5.82 -19.53
CA LEU A 81 2.44 4.41 -19.80
C LEU A 81 1.25 3.74 -20.50
N PRO A 82 1.50 2.74 -21.37
CA PRO A 82 0.46 2.10 -22.17
C PRO A 82 -0.34 1.07 -21.36
N GLY A 83 -1.60 0.88 -21.75
CA GLY A 83 -2.38 -0.30 -21.44
C GLY A 83 -2.32 -1.33 -22.58
N GLY A 84 -3.47 -1.89 -22.97
CA GLY A 84 -3.60 -2.82 -24.09
C GLY A 84 -4.32 -4.11 -23.71
N ILE A 85 -4.24 -5.13 -24.58
CA ILE A 85 -4.75 -6.46 -24.31
C ILE A 85 -3.57 -7.41 -24.27
N GLY A 86 -3.47 -8.21 -23.22
CA GLY A 86 -2.41 -9.19 -23.08
C GLY A 86 -2.95 -10.57 -22.73
N TRP A 87 -2.26 -11.58 -23.20
CA TRP A 87 -2.54 -12.97 -22.88
C TRP A 87 -1.38 -13.60 -22.14
N TYR A 88 -1.73 -14.38 -21.12
CA TYR A 88 -0.82 -15.23 -20.36
C TYR A 88 -1.21 -16.68 -20.58
N ARG A 89 -0.22 -17.58 -20.75
CA ARG A 89 -0.44 -19.03 -20.84
C ARG A 89 0.58 -19.77 -19.99
N LYS A 90 0.13 -20.84 -19.36
CA LYS A 90 0.99 -21.71 -18.56
C LYS A 90 0.61 -23.16 -18.77
N HIS A 91 1.60 -23.98 -19.18
CA HIS A 91 1.51 -25.43 -19.23
C HIS A 91 1.91 -26.02 -17.89
N PHE A 92 1.17 -26.99 -17.40
CA PHE A 92 1.43 -27.64 -16.12
C PHE A 92 0.80 -29.04 -16.07
N THR A 93 1.36 -29.88 -15.20
CA THR A 93 0.84 -31.23 -14.93
C THR A 93 0.28 -31.30 -13.52
N ILE A 94 -0.75 -32.12 -13.33
CA ILE A 94 -1.32 -32.48 -12.03
C ILE A 94 -1.09 -33.96 -11.77
N GLU A 95 -0.52 -34.29 -10.60
CA GLU A 95 -0.25 -35.69 -10.22
C GLU A 95 -1.50 -36.39 -9.69
N ASP A 96 -2.37 -35.67 -8.97
CA ASP A 96 -3.64 -36.19 -8.41
C ASP A 96 -4.83 -35.41 -8.96
N ALA A 97 -5.33 -35.84 -10.14
CA ALA A 97 -6.54 -35.25 -10.73
C ALA A 97 -7.82 -35.65 -9.97
N ALA A 98 -7.77 -36.53 -8.99
CA ALA A 98 -8.92 -36.87 -8.15
C ALA A 98 -9.15 -35.89 -7.01
N ALA A 99 -8.14 -35.12 -6.59
CA ALA A 99 -8.30 -34.04 -5.67
C ALA A 99 -8.98 -32.82 -6.35
N ARG A 100 -9.60 -32.00 -5.56
CA ARG A 100 -10.11 -30.74 -6.07
C ARG A 100 -8.96 -29.75 -6.22
N HIS A 101 -9.00 -28.97 -7.29
CA HIS A 101 -7.98 -27.97 -7.56
C HIS A 101 -8.62 -26.60 -7.85
N TYR A 102 -8.04 -25.58 -7.27
CA TYR A 102 -8.46 -24.19 -7.45
C TYR A 102 -7.28 -23.35 -7.90
N ILE A 103 -7.57 -22.30 -8.67
CA ILE A 103 -6.62 -21.25 -9.00
C ILE A 103 -7.05 -19.95 -8.34
N TYR A 104 -6.16 -19.36 -7.54
CA TYR A 104 -6.41 -18.11 -6.83
C TYR A 104 -5.50 -17.01 -7.35
N PHE A 105 -6.10 -15.88 -7.71
CA PHE A 105 -5.41 -14.67 -8.15
C PHE A 105 -5.56 -13.59 -7.09
N GLU A 106 -4.46 -13.01 -6.65
CA GLU A 106 -4.49 -11.86 -5.72
C GLU A 106 -4.88 -10.55 -6.40
N GLY A 107 -4.68 -10.43 -7.72
CA GLY A 107 -5.10 -9.29 -8.52
C GLY A 107 -4.62 -9.38 -9.97
N VAL A 108 -5.51 -9.01 -10.89
CA VAL A 108 -5.26 -8.98 -12.35
C VAL A 108 -5.87 -7.70 -12.91
N TYR A 109 -5.09 -6.78 -13.42
CA TYR A 109 -5.60 -5.52 -13.93
C TYR A 109 -5.70 -5.51 -15.45
N ASN A 110 -6.89 -5.48 -16.06
CA ASN A 110 -8.20 -5.69 -15.50
C ASN A 110 -9.08 -6.48 -16.48
N ARG A 111 -10.39 -6.55 -16.26
CA ARG A 111 -11.38 -7.27 -17.10
C ARG A 111 -10.85 -8.64 -17.53
N SER A 112 -10.35 -9.40 -16.55
CA SER A 112 -9.72 -10.70 -16.80
C SER A 112 -10.74 -11.78 -17.15
N GLU A 113 -10.33 -12.67 -18.06
CA GLU A 113 -11.00 -13.91 -18.37
C GLU A 113 -10.01 -15.07 -18.20
N VAL A 114 -10.40 -16.09 -17.44
CA VAL A 114 -9.53 -17.23 -17.14
C VAL A 114 -10.08 -18.50 -17.75
N TYR A 115 -9.24 -19.21 -18.49
CA TYR A 115 -9.60 -20.43 -19.21
C TYR A 115 -8.69 -21.59 -18.78
N LEU A 116 -9.26 -22.79 -18.63
CA LEU A 116 -8.53 -24.03 -18.46
C LEU A 116 -8.85 -24.99 -19.61
N ASN A 117 -7.84 -25.42 -20.33
CA ASN A 117 -7.99 -26.35 -21.47
C ASN A 117 -9.05 -25.90 -22.49
N GLY A 118 -9.18 -24.58 -22.73
CA GLY A 118 -10.17 -23.98 -23.63
C GLY A 118 -11.54 -23.68 -22.96
N HIS A 119 -11.78 -24.11 -21.75
CA HIS A 119 -13.02 -23.85 -21.02
C HIS A 119 -12.91 -22.59 -20.17
N LEU A 120 -13.84 -21.66 -20.29
CA LEU A 120 -13.92 -20.48 -19.45
C LEU A 120 -14.24 -20.86 -18.01
N LEU A 121 -13.33 -20.59 -17.06
CA LEU A 121 -13.57 -20.73 -15.63
C LEU A 121 -14.38 -19.57 -15.08
N GLY A 122 -14.11 -18.36 -15.53
CA GLY A 122 -14.85 -17.16 -15.11
C GLY A 122 -14.20 -15.86 -15.57
N LYS A 123 -14.87 -14.75 -15.22
CA LYS A 123 -14.45 -13.38 -15.50
C LYS A 123 -14.38 -12.60 -14.19
N ARG A 124 -13.43 -11.66 -14.09
CA ARG A 124 -13.38 -10.67 -13.03
C ARG A 124 -13.03 -9.30 -13.62
N PRO A 125 -13.99 -8.37 -13.67
CA PRO A 125 -13.77 -7.03 -14.24
C PRO A 125 -12.86 -6.16 -13.37
N SER A 126 -13.07 -6.16 -12.03
CA SER A 126 -12.25 -5.39 -11.12
C SER A 126 -10.79 -5.84 -11.15
N GLY A 127 -9.88 -4.89 -11.39
CA GLY A 127 -8.44 -5.11 -11.39
C GLY A 127 -7.84 -5.27 -10.00
N PHE A 128 -8.56 -4.87 -8.95
CA PHE A 128 -8.04 -4.82 -7.58
C PHE A 128 -8.53 -5.97 -6.69
N ALA A 129 -9.62 -6.63 -7.09
CA ALA A 129 -10.20 -7.71 -6.33
C ALA A 129 -9.40 -9.00 -6.47
N SER A 130 -9.25 -9.74 -5.36
CA SER A 130 -8.77 -11.11 -5.38
C SER A 130 -9.92 -12.06 -5.71
N PHE A 131 -9.63 -13.15 -6.44
CA PHE A 131 -10.66 -14.09 -6.87
C PHE A 131 -10.11 -15.50 -7.08
N MET A 132 -11.01 -16.49 -7.06
CA MET A 132 -10.67 -17.90 -7.19
C MET A 132 -11.65 -18.63 -8.10
N TYR A 133 -11.15 -19.61 -8.85
CA TYR A 133 -11.95 -20.51 -9.68
C TYR A 133 -11.65 -21.97 -9.40
N ASP A 134 -12.69 -22.81 -9.43
CA ASP A 134 -12.59 -24.27 -9.39
C ASP A 134 -12.16 -24.79 -10.76
N MET A 135 -10.98 -25.42 -10.80
CA MET A 135 -10.42 -26.00 -12.02
C MET A 135 -10.86 -27.47 -12.23
N THR A 136 -11.33 -28.15 -11.16
CA THR A 136 -11.56 -29.58 -11.13
C THR A 136 -12.40 -30.12 -12.29
N PRO A 137 -13.49 -29.43 -12.74
CA PRO A 137 -14.32 -29.97 -13.83
C PRO A 137 -13.62 -30.09 -15.18
N TYR A 138 -12.52 -29.35 -15.40
CA TYR A 138 -11.84 -29.25 -16.70
C TYR A 138 -10.39 -29.72 -16.68
N LEU A 139 -9.92 -30.23 -15.51
CA LEU A 139 -8.58 -30.82 -15.38
C LEU A 139 -8.50 -32.17 -16.14
N ARG A 140 -7.30 -32.43 -16.66
CA ARG A 140 -6.95 -33.66 -17.38
C ARG A 140 -5.76 -34.32 -16.68
N GLU A 141 -5.66 -35.64 -16.81
CA GLU A 141 -4.39 -36.31 -16.55
C GLU A 141 -3.34 -35.83 -17.58
N GLY A 142 -2.12 -35.58 -17.13
CA GLY A 142 -1.06 -35.07 -18.00
C GLY A 142 -1.07 -33.56 -18.16
N ASP A 143 -0.87 -33.08 -19.38
CA ASP A 143 -0.68 -31.67 -19.67
C ASP A 143 -1.99 -30.88 -19.65
N ASN A 144 -1.97 -29.78 -18.89
CA ASN A 144 -3.05 -28.80 -18.77
C ASN A 144 -2.54 -27.42 -19.17
N VAL A 145 -3.42 -26.63 -19.77
CA VAL A 145 -3.11 -25.26 -20.18
C VAL A 145 -4.05 -24.29 -19.49
N LEU A 146 -3.50 -23.42 -18.65
CA LEU A 146 -4.19 -22.28 -18.07
C LEU A 146 -3.91 -21.06 -18.95
N ALA A 147 -4.96 -20.40 -19.45
CA ALA A 147 -4.85 -19.17 -20.23
C ALA A 147 -5.62 -18.04 -19.55
N VAL A 148 -5.03 -16.84 -19.54
CA VAL A 148 -5.63 -15.64 -18.94
C VAL A 148 -5.57 -14.51 -19.94
N ARG A 149 -6.73 -14.00 -20.36
CA ARG A 149 -6.88 -12.77 -21.13
C ARG A 149 -7.03 -11.61 -20.16
N VAL A 150 -6.28 -10.54 -20.38
CA VAL A 150 -6.36 -9.31 -19.60
C VAL A 150 -6.63 -8.16 -20.55
N ASP A 151 -7.73 -7.44 -20.36
CA ASP A 151 -8.14 -6.35 -21.24
C ASP A 151 -8.06 -5.00 -20.53
N HIS A 152 -6.90 -4.35 -20.65
CA HIS A 152 -6.69 -2.98 -20.21
C HIS A 152 -6.60 -2.02 -21.40
N SER A 153 -7.39 -2.25 -22.45
CA SER A 153 -7.46 -1.36 -23.62
C SER A 153 -8.08 0.01 -23.29
N ARG A 154 -8.97 0.06 -22.28
CA ARG A 154 -9.50 1.29 -21.68
C ARG A 154 -8.53 1.82 -20.61
N SER A 155 -7.29 2.16 -21.01
CA SER A 155 -6.19 2.39 -20.07
C SER A 155 -6.33 3.65 -19.19
N ALA A 156 -7.13 4.64 -19.59
CA ALA A 156 -7.41 5.83 -18.79
C ALA A 156 -8.65 5.64 -17.89
N ASP A 157 -8.72 4.53 -17.16
CA ASP A 157 -9.87 4.12 -16.36
C ASP A 157 -9.71 4.39 -14.84
N ALA A 158 -8.57 4.92 -14.41
CA ALA A 158 -8.34 5.46 -13.07
C ALA A 158 -7.65 6.82 -13.14
N ARG A 159 -7.69 7.60 -12.04
CA ARG A 159 -7.01 8.88 -11.95
C ARG A 159 -5.49 8.73 -11.76
N TRP A 160 -5.04 7.55 -11.32
CA TRP A 160 -3.65 7.19 -11.05
C TRP A 160 -3.23 5.97 -11.89
N TYR A 161 -1.94 5.66 -11.87
CA TYR A 161 -1.40 4.47 -12.54
C TYR A 161 -1.85 3.17 -11.86
N THR A 162 -2.43 2.28 -12.62
CA THR A 162 -2.99 1.02 -12.10
C THR A 162 -2.13 -0.20 -12.39
N GLY A 163 -1.18 -0.09 -13.31
CA GLY A 163 -0.49 -1.24 -13.88
C GLY A 163 -1.35 -2.01 -14.89
N SER A 164 -0.79 -3.07 -15.46
CA SER A 164 -1.47 -3.92 -16.42
C SER A 164 -0.97 -5.36 -16.33
N GLY A 165 -1.87 -6.33 -16.22
CA GLY A 165 -1.50 -7.75 -16.23
C GLY A 165 -1.76 -8.48 -14.93
N ILE A 166 -1.12 -9.62 -14.76
CA ILE A 166 -1.17 -10.40 -13.50
C ILE A 166 -0.10 -9.82 -12.57
N TYR A 167 -0.44 -8.72 -11.91
CA TYR A 167 0.51 -7.89 -11.16
C TYR A 167 0.66 -8.26 -9.69
N ARG A 168 -0.04 -9.33 -9.25
CA ARG A 168 0.08 -9.93 -7.90
C ARG A 168 0.27 -11.43 -8.02
N ASN A 169 0.47 -12.11 -6.88
CA ASN A 169 0.73 -13.54 -6.89
C ASN A 169 -0.46 -14.37 -7.39
N VAL A 170 -0.13 -15.56 -7.91
CA VAL A 170 -1.08 -16.61 -8.26
C VAL A 170 -0.76 -17.87 -7.47
N TRP A 171 -1.79 -18.56 -7.01
CA TRP A 171 -1.69 -19.76 -6.19
C TRP A 171 -2.49 -20.91 -6.78
N LEU A 172 -1.86 -22.09 -6.85
CA LEU A 172 -2.53 -23.36 -7.10
C LEU A 172 -2.87 -24.00 -5.77
N VAL A 173 -4.12 -24.39 -5.58
CA VAL A 173 -4.63 -24.96 -4.33
C VAL A 173 -5.18 -26.34 -4.59
N ALA A 174 -4.70 -27.34 -3.86
CA ALA A 174 -5.26 -28.68 -3.82
C ALA A 174 -6.04 -28.89 -2.53
N ALA A 175 -7.27 -29.40 -2.62
CA ALA A 175 -8.14 -29.58 -1.44
C ALA A 175 -9.00 -30.84 -1.55
N PRO A 176 -9.48 -31.40 -0.42
CA PRO A 176 -10.46 -32.47 -0.43
C PRO A 176 -11.86 -31.94 -0.81
N ASP A 177 -12.79 -32.84 -1.11
CA ASP A 177 -14.21 -32.49 -1.39
C ASP A 177 -14.92 -31.78 -0.25
N THR A 178 -14.40 -31.88 0.95
CA THR A 178 -14.86 -31.20 2.14
C THR A 178 -13.70 -30.45 2.75
N HIS A 179 -13.71 -29.14 2.69
CA HIS A 179 -12.63 -28.27 3.14
C HIS A 179 -13.17 -27.00 3.80
N LEU A 180 -12.29 -26.21 4.42
CA LEU A 180 -12.64 -24.87 4.89
C LEU A 180 -12.88 -23.95 3.68
N ALA A 181 -13.83 -23.05 3.79
CA ALA A 181 -14.09 -22.09 2.73
C ALA A 181 -12.96 -21.05 2.62
N GLN A 182 -12.74 -20.53 1.41
CA GLN A 182 -11.82 -19.38 1.24
C GLN A 182 -12.28 -18.21 2.09
N TRP A 183 -11.34 -17.63 2.88
CA TRP A 183 -11.59 -16.61 3.90
C TRP A 183 -12.67 -17.01 4.93
N GLY A 184 -12.90 -18.32 5.08
CA GLY A 184 -13.97 -18.85 5.92
C GLY A 184 -13.63 -18.92 7.41
N SER A 185 -12.35 -18.87 7.78
CA SER A 185 -11.91 -18.76 9.18
C SER A 185 -11.70 -17.29 9.53
N ALA A 186 -12.53 -16.75 10.43
CA ALA A 186 -12.44 -15.34 10.82
C ALA A 186 -12.59 -15.17 12.32
N TYR A 187 -11.72 -14.41 12.95
CA TYR A 187 -11.80 -14.09 14.37
C TYR A 187 -12.37 -12.69 14.62
N ARG A 188 -13.00 -12.53 15.79
CA ARG A 188 -13.36 -11.21 16.33
C ARG A 188 -13.24 -11.19 17.85
N LEU A 189 -12.75 -10.08 18.38
CA LEU A 189 -12.72 -9.85 19.82
C LEU A 189 -14.08 -9.34 20.29
N VAL A 190 -14.76 -10.16 21.11
CA VAL A 190 -16.11 -9.82 21.64
C VAL A 190 -16.01 -8.93 22.87
N SER A 191 -15.09 -9.27 23.77
CA SER A 191 -14.83 -8.50 24.97
C SER A 191 -13.43 -8.76 25.49
N ALA A 192 -12.84 -7.75 26.14
CA ALA A 192 -11.52 -7.87 26.69
C ALA A 192 -11.33 -7.04 27.97
N THR A 193 -10.59 -7.62 28.89
CA THR A 193 -9.99 -6.97 30.06
C THR A 193 -8.53 -7.42 30.15
N ALA A 194 -7.74 -6.80 31.01
CA ALA A 194 -6.36 -7.27 31.27
C ALA A 194 -6.27 -8.72 31.75
N LYS A 195 -7.34 -9.28 32.29
CA LYS A 195 -7.37 -10.65 32.86
C LYS A 195 -7.98 -11.68 31.91
N LYS A 196 -8.83 -11.26 30.97
CA LYS A 196 -9.59 -12.19 30.15
C LYS A 196 -10.03 -11.52 28.84
N ALA A 197 -9.93 -12.27 27.73
CA ALA A 197 -10.59 -11.96 26.47
C ALA A 197 -11.55 -13.07 26.05
N LEU A 198 -12.62 -12.68 25.38
CA LEU A 198 -13.50 -13.59 24.64
C LEU A 198 -13.32 -13.34 23.15
N VAL A 199 -12.92 -14.40 22.44
CA VAL A 199 -12.68 -14.39 21.00
C VAL A 199 -13.67 -15.33 20.34
N GLU A 200 -14.45 -14.80 19.42
CA GLU A 200 -15.28 -15.63 18.55
C GLU A 200 -14.52 -15.92 17.26
N VAL A 201 -14.67 -17.15 16.78
CA VAL A 201 -14.11 -17.61 15.50
C VAL A 201 -15.22 -18.21 14.67
N ASP A 202 -15.45 -17.63 13.52
CA ASP A 202 -16.30 -18.19 12.48
C ASP A 202 -15.55 -19.29 11.76
N VAL A 203 -16.20 -20.40 11.49
CA VAL A 203 -15.69 -21.53 10.72
C VAL A 203 -16.71 -21.82 9.63
N GLU A 204 -16.31 -21.56 8.39
CA GLU A 204 -17.10 -21.86 7.20
C GLU A 204 -16.49 -23.10 6.50
N VAL A 205 -17.33 -24.09 6.22
CA VAL A 205 -16.92 -25.36 5.58
C VAL A 205 -17.68 -25.53 4.28
N GLU A 206 -16.96 -25.71 3.20
CA GLU A 206 -17.51 -26.09 1.90
C GLU A 206 -17.52 -27.60 1.72
N LYS A 207 -18.63 -28.11 1.17
CA LYS A 207 -18.82 -29.52 0.86
C LYS A 207 -19.38 -29.67 -0.55
N THR A 208 -18.71 -30.39 -1.40
CA THR A 208 -19.20 -30.66 -2.76
C THR A 208 -20.27 -31.74 -2.79
N LYS A 209 -20.31 -32.61 -1.75
CA LYS A 209 -21.28 -33.71 -1.56
C LYS A 209 -21.56 -33.95 -0.09
N ALA A 210 -22.61 -34.71 0.20
CA ALA A 210 -22.91 -35.17 1.57
C ALA A 210 -21.74 -35.99 2.14
N VAL A 211 -21.39 -35.67 3.40
CA VAL A 211 -20.26 -36.34 4.10
C VAL A 211 -20.77 -37.54 4.87
N LYS A 212 -20.14 -38.71 4.61
CA LYS A 212 -20.35 -39.90 5.43
C LYS A 212 -19.35 -39.88 6.59
N GLY A 213 -19.84 -39.83 7.84
CA GLY A 213 -19.00 -39.75 9.03
C GLY A 213 -19.28 -38.55 9.92
N ARG A 214 -18.55 -38.44 11.02
CA ARG A 214 -18.67 -37.35 11.97
C ARG A 214 -17.74 -36.21 11.57
N LEU A 215 -18.31 -35.13 10.99
CA LEU A 215 -17.58 -33.91 10.69
C LEU A 215 -17.53 -33.01 11.92
N SER A 216 -16.33 -32.49 12.25
CA SER A 216 -16.09 -31.57 13.37
C SER A 216 -14.93 -30.64 13.04
N ALA A 217 -14.88 -29.50 13.73
CA ALA A 217 -13.71 -28.62 13.71
C ALA A 217 -13.14 -28.50 15.12
N GLU A 218 -11.82 -28.39 15.22
CA GLU A 218 -11.11 -27.99 16.42
C GLU A 218 -10.48 -26.62 16.19
N VAL A 219 -10.81 -25.65 17.03
CA VAL A 219 -10.25 -24.30 16.96
C VAL A 219 -9.38 -24.05 18.18
N ARG A 220 -8.16 -23.55 17.93
CA ARG A 220 -7.16 -23.27 18.98
C ARG A 220 -6.62 -21.86 18.82
N ILE A 221 -6.34 -21.20 19.98
CA ILE A 221 -5.51 -20.00 20.04
C ILE A 221 -4.15 -20.43 20.53
N VAL A 222 -3.11 -20.14 19.72
CA VAL A 222 -1.73 -20.55 19.95
C VAL A 222 -0.85 -19.31 20.05
N ASP A 223 0.08 -19.29 21.00
CA ASP A 223 1.03 -18.19 21.15
C ASP A 223 2.22 -18.30 20.19
N ALA A 224 3.05 -17.26 20.13
CA ALA A 224 4.25 -17.24 19.28
C ALA A 224 5.29 -18.32 19.60
N LYS A 225 5.14 -19.06 20.72
CA LYS A 225 6.01 -20.18 21.12
C LYS A 225 5.40 -21.54 20.72
N GLY A 226 4.23 -21.53 20.07
CA GLY A 226 3.49 -22.75 19.71
C GLY A 226 2.65 -23.35 20.84
N THR A 227 2.45 -22.62 21.96
CA THR A 227 1.66 -23.11 23.09
C THR A 227 0.18 -22.86 22.86
N THR A 228 -0.63 -23.90 22.94
CA THR A 228 -2.09 -23.77 22.90
C THR A 228 -2.60 -23.16 24.21
N LEU A 229 -3.15 -21.95 24.11
CA LEU A 229 -3.68 -21.17 25.23
C LEU A 229 -5.18 -21.39 25.46
N SER A 230 -5.91 -21.68 24.38
CA SER A 230 -7.34 -21.97 24.43
C SER A 230 -7.70 -22.93 23.31
N ARG A 231 -8.68 -23.84 23.58
CA ARG A 231 -9.12 -24.84 22.61
C ARG A 231 -10.61 -25.11 22.76
N LYS A 232 -11.27 -25.29 21.62
CA LYS A 232 -12.66 -25.75 21.59
C LYS A 232 -12.96 -26.54 20.31
N SER A 233 -13.75 -27.61 20.48
CA SER A 233 -14.23 -28.40 19.34
C SER A 233 -15.71 -28.13 19.12
N LEU A 234 -16.14 -28.16 17.86
CA LEU A 234 -17.54 -28.03 17.47
C LEU A 234 -17.88 -29.10 16.42
N ARG A 235 -19.09 -29.60 16.47
CA ARG A 235 -19.62 -30.52 15.46
C ARG A 235 -20.14 -29.70 14.29
N ILE A 236 -19.67 -29.99 13.09
CA ILE A 236 -20.21 -29.40 11.87
C ILE A 236 -21.44 -30.17 11.43
N LYS A 237 -22.57 -29.47 11.28
CA LYS A 237 -23.81 -30.08 10.81
C LYS A 237 -23.67 -30.52 9.36
N ASP A 238 -24.05 -31.74 9.07
CA ASP A 238 -24.13 -32.21 7.68
C ASP A 238 -25.53 -31.95 7.13
N ASN A 239 -25.63 -30.96 6.23
CA ASN A 239 -26.87 -30.58 5.55
C ASN A 239 -26.82 -30.93 4.05
N GLY A 240 -25.94 -31.88 3.64
CA GLY A 240 -25.66 -32.17 2.25
C GLY A 240 -24.54 -31.30 1.63
N ALA A 241 -24.55 -31.15 0.33
CA ALA A 241 -23.61 -30.24 -0.37
C ALA A 241 -23.89 -28.76 -0.03
N GLY A 242 -22.88 -27.92 -0.15
CA GLY A 242 -22.94 -26.47 0.10
C GLY A 242 -22.13 -26.01 1.29
N THR A 243 -22.24 -24.72 1.63
CA THR A 243 -21.46 -24.08 2.68
C THR A 243 -22.21 -24.13 4.03
N VAL A 244 -21.48 -24.47 5.09
CA VAL A 244 -21.97 -24.44 6.47
C VAL A 244 -21.11 -23.50 7.29
N LYS A 245 -21.73 -22.50 7.88
CA LYS A 245 -21.09 -21.55 8.80
C LYS A 245 -21.47 -21.86 10.25
N GLN A 246 -20.50 -21.87 11.14
CA GLN A 246 -20.68 -21.98 12.59
C GLN A 246 -19.68 -21.07 13.30
N THR A 247 -20.04 -20.61 14.50
CA THR A 247 -19.21 -19.76 15.32
C THR A 247 -18.87 -20.46 16.63
N VAL A 248 -17.63 -20.33 17.06
CA VAL A 248 -17.18 -20.84 18.35
C VAL A 248 -16.57 -19.70 19.18
N THR A 249 -16.88 -19.67 20.49
CA THR A 249 -16.31 -18.68 21.41
C THR A 249 -15.21 -19.33 22.24
N LEU A 250 -14.01 -18.77 22.22
CA LEU A 250 -12.84 -19.15 23.02
C LEU A 250 -12.59 -18.10 24.09
N SER A 251 -12.08 -18.55 25.25
CA SER A 251 -11.68 -17.69 26.36
C SER A 251 -10.17 -17.72 26.50
N LEU A 252 -9.54 -16.54 26.52
CA LEU A 252 -8.12 -16.38 26.67
C LEU A 252 -7.84 -15.65 28.01
N ALA A 253 -7.00 -16.26 28.84
CA ALA A 253 -6.55 -15.65 30.10
C ALA A 253 -5.36 -14.73 29.83
N SER A 254 -5.31 -13.58 30.54
CA SER A 254 -4.21 -12.60 30.45
C SER A 254 -3.79 -12.29 29.00
N PRO A 255 -4.70 -11.77 28.17
CA PRO A 255 -4.40 -11.53 26.76
C PRO A 255 -3.30 -10.47 26.59
N ARG A 256 -2.40 -10.68 25.62
CA ARG A 256 -1.49 -9.66 25.09
C ARG A 256 -2.18 -9.00 23.91
N PHE A 257 -2.29 -7.67 23.95
CA PHE A 257 -2.96 -6.92 22.90
C PHE A 257 -1.98 -6.49 21.81
N TRP A 258 -2.46 -6.46 20.59
CA TRP A 258 -1.76 -5.83 19.48
C TRP A 258 -1.81 -4.30 19.64
N SER A 259 -0.67 -3.64 19.46
CA SER A 259 -0.56 -2.18 19.42
C SER A 259 0.49 -1.75 18.40
N LEU A 260 0.64 -0.43 18.23
CA LEU A 260 1.62 0.13 17.28
C LEU A 260 3.07 -0.10 17.74
N GLU A 261 3.28 -0.17 19.05
CA GLU A 261 4.58 -0.39 19.69
C GLU A 261 4.87 -1.87 19.94
N ASP A 262 3.81 -2.65 20.15
CA ASP A 262 3.86 -4.10 20.40
C ASP A 262 2.85 -4.82 19.50
N PRO A 263 3.18 -5.05 18.23
CA PRO A 263 2.27 -5.66 17.25
C PRO A 263 2.16 -7.17 17.40
N TYR A 264 1.83 -7.64 18.61
CA TYR A 264 1.77 -9.05 18.95
C TYR A 264 0.56 -9.75 18.30
N GLN A 265 0.81 -10.90 17.69
CA GLN A 265 -0.20 -11.74 17.07
C GLN A 265 -0.20 -13.14 17.66
N TYR A 266 -1.39 -13.72 17.78
CA TYR A 266 -1.63 -15.14 18.03
C TYR A 266 -1.87 -15.86 16.70
N ASP A 267 -1.74 -17.20 16.71
CA ASP A 267 -2.27 -18.06 15.67
C ASP A 267 -3.65 -18.60 16.10
N VAL A 268 -4.67 -18.30 15.31
CA VAL A 268 -5.97 -19.00 15.38
C VAL A 268 -5.90 -20.14 14.40
N VAL A 269 -5.74 -21.35 14.92
CA VAL A 269 -5.62 -22.58 14.16
C VAL A 269 -6.98 -23.28 14.13
N THR A 270 -7.48 -23.55 12.94
CA THR A 270 -8.70 -24.32 12.71
C THR A 270 -8.38 -25.61 11.99
N ASP A 271 -8.58 -26.76 12.63
CA ASP A 271 -8.45 -28.08 12.01
C ASP A 271 -9.85 -28.63 11.73
N LEU A 272 -10.11 -29.04 10.48
CA LEU A 272 -11.32 -29.74 10.05
C LEU A 272 -11.09 -31.25 10.13
N LEU A 273 -11.98 -31.97 10.83
CA LEU A 273 -11.79 -33.38 11.19
C LEU A 273 -12.98 -34.22 10.70
N LEU A 274 -12.69 -35.33 10.02
CA LEU A 274 -13.65 -36.35 9.66
C LEU A 274 -13.35 -37.61 10.47
N ASP A 275 -14.28 -38.05 11.28
CA ASP A 275 -14.12 -39.20 12.21
C ASP A 275 -12.87 -39.11 13.10
N GLY A 276 -12.52 -37.86 13.49
CA GLY A 276 -11.36 -37.56 14.33
C GLY A 276 -10.04 -37.44 13.57
N LYS A 277 -9.99 -37.69 12.26
CA LYS A 277 -8.81 -37.51 11.41
C LYS A 277 -8.86 -36.13 10.75
N ARG A 278 -7.77 -35.39 10.81
CA ARG A 278 -7.63 -34.08 10.12
C ARG A 278 -7.71 -34.29 8.61
N ILE A 279 -8.59 -33.55 7.95
CA ILE A 279 -8.76 -33.55 6.49
C ILE A 279 -8.39 -32.21 5.87
N ASP A 280 -8.46 -31.12 6.63
CA ASP A 280 -8.08 -29.78 6.18
C ASP A 280 -7.71 -28.90 7.37
N GLY A 281 -7.17 -27.69 7.15
CA GLY A 281 -6.86 -26.76 8.21
C GLY A 281 -6.46 -25.38 7.73
N SER A 282 -6.62 -24.41 8.62
CA SER A 282 -6.29 -23.00 8.39
C SER A 282 -5.57 -22.42 9.59
N VAL A 283 -4.68 -21.46 9.33
CA VAL A 283 -4.03 -20.63 10.35
C VAL A 283 -4.28 -19.18 10.02
N VAL A 284 -4.86 -18.45 10.97
CA VAL A 284 -5.11 -17.01 10.85
C VAL A 284 -4.30 -16.29 11.90
N LYS A 285 -3.51 -15.29 11.49
CA LYS A 285 -2.83 -14.38 12.42
C LYS A 285 -3.85 -13.46 13.09
N ALA A 286 -3.85 -13.39 14.41
CA ALA A 286 -4.84 -12.66 15.18
C ALA A 286 -4.20 -11.69 16.17
N GLY A 287 -4.27 -10.40 15.87
CA GLY A 287 -3.91 -9.34 16.80
C GLY A 287 -5.15 -8.85 17.56
N LEU A 288 -5.22 -9.18 18.84
CA LEU A 288 -6.36 -8.78 19.69
C LEU A 288 -6.24 -7.31 20.05
N ARG A 289 -7.26 -6.50 19.81
CA ARG A 289 -7.31 -5.07 20.13
C ARG A 289 -8.72 -4.57 20.31
N THR A 290 -8.87 -3.48 21.02
CA THR A 290 -10.13 -2.72 21.10
C THR A 290 -9.98 -1.39 20.38
N LEU A 291 -11.02 -1.02 19.64
CA LEU A 291 -11.15 0.25 18.92
C LEU A 291 -12.32 1.02 19.53
N THR A 292 -12.10 2.28 19.87
CA THR A 292 -13.14 3.17 20.36
C THR A 292 -13.13 4.44 19.54
N PHE A 293 -14.30 4.82 19.04
CA PHE A 293 -14.53 6.07 18.33
C PHE A 293 -15.56 6.88 19.09
N ASP A 294 -15.24 8.12 19.38
CA ASP A 294 -16.08 9.00 20.19
C ASP A 294 -16.13 10.39 19.53
N PRO A 295 -17.31 11.01 19.41
CA PRO A 295 -17.46 12.28 18.73
C PRO A 295 -16.70 13.44 19.41
N ASP A 296 -16.49 13.40 20.72
CA ASP A 296 -15.84 14.45 21.50
C ASP A 296 -14.34 14.21 21.74
N HIS A 297 -13.95 12.91 21.88
CA HIS A 297 -12.59 12.50 22.22
C HIS A 297 -11.81 11.84 21.08
N GLY A 298 -12.47 11.57 19.95
CA GLY A 298 -11.86 11.01 18.75
C GLY A 298 -11.63 9.50 18.79
N PHE A 299 -10.38 9.02 18.74
CA PHE A 299 -10.03 7.60 18.60
C PHE A 299 -9.15 7.09 19.75
N ALA A 300 -9.49 5.91 20.26
CA ALA A 300 -8.65 5.19 21.20
C ALA A 300 -8.36 3.76 20.75
N LEU A 301 -7.08 3.35 20.82
CA LEU A 301 -6.61 1.99 20.67
C LEU A 301 -6.31 1.39 22.04
N ASN A 302 -6.98 0.26 22.36
CA ASN A 302 -6.85 -0.40 23.67
C ASN A 302 -7.13 0.52 24.88
N GLY A 303 -8.06 1.45 24.71
CA GLY A 303 -8.43 2.44 25.72
C GLY A 303 -7.46 3.64 25.84
N LYS A 304 -6.41 3.72 25.02
CA LYS A 304 -5.50 4.87 24.97
C LYS A 304 -5.92 5.81 23.86
N TRP A 305 -6.35 7.02 24.21
CA TRP A 305 -6.66 8.08 23.23
C TRP A 305 -5.42 8.51 22.49
N MET A 306 -5.54 8.67 21.17
CA MET A 306 -4.40 9.01 20.32
C MET A 306 -4.82 9.72 19.05
N LYS A 307 -3.89 10.44 18.42
CA LYS A 307 -4.06 11.00 17.08
C LYS A 307 -3.53 10.05 16.02
N VAL A 308 -4.31 9.84 14.96
CA VAL A 308 -3.83 9.14 13.77
C VAL A 308 -3.04 10.13 12.91
N LYS A 309 -1.74 9.88 12.81
CA LYS A 309 -0.76 10.59 11.97
C LYS A 309 -0.63 9.78 10.67
N GLY A 310 -1.61 9.93 9.79
CA GLY A 310 -1.79 9.08 8.62
C GLY A 310 -1.23 9.66 7.33
N VAL A 311 -1.01 8.77 6.36
CA VAL A 311 -0.64 9.10 4.98
C VAL A 311 -1.46 8.26 4.01
N CYS A 312 -1.79 8.81 2.83
CA CYS A 312 -2.36 8.05 1.72
C CYS A 312 -1.25 7.37 0.92
N LEU A 313 -1.48 6.14 0.46
CA LEU A 313 -0.58 5.41 -0.43
C LEU A 313 -1.34 4.86 -1.64
N HIS A 314 -0.76 5.02 -2.82
CA HIS A 314 -1.11 4.24 -4.01
C HIS A 314 -0.31 2.94 -4.06
N HIS A 315 -0.72 2.02 -4.94
CA HIS A 315 -0.20 0.65 -4.97
C HIS A 315 1.00 0.43 -5.91
N ASP A 316 1.53 1.49 -6.51
CA ASP A 316 2.70 1.44 -7.40
C ASP A 316 4.03 1.73 -6.68
N ALA A 317 5.13 1.42 -7.35
CA ALA A 317 6.48 1.75 -6.90
C ALA A 317 7.39 2.17 -8.07
N GLY A 318 7.06 3.28 -8.73
CA GLY A 318 7.87 3.86 -9.79
C GLY A 318 8.22 2.84 -10.89
N VAL A 319 9.50 2.53 -11.10
CA VAL A 319 9.96 1.60 -12.15
C VAL A 319 9.44 0.17 -12.01
N LEU A 320 8.96 -0.22 -10.84
CA LEU A 320 8.37 -1.53 -10.59
C LEU A 320 6.89 -1.60 -11.02
N GLY A 321 6.29 -0.44 -11.37
CA GLY A 321 4.88 -0.36 -11.63
C GLY A 321 4.05 -0.83 -10.44
N ALA A 322 2.99 -1.61 -10.72
CA ALA A 322 2.11 -2.19 -9.71
C ALA A 322 2.59 -3.57 -9.19
N ALA A 323 3.60 -4.18 -9.82
CA ALA A 323 4.20 -5.45 -9.38
C ALA A 323 5.23 -5.24 -8.27
N VAL A 324 4.79 -4.73 -7.12
CA VAL A 324 5.63 -4.28 -6.02
C VAL A 324 6.01 -5.42 -5.08
N PRO A 325 7.32 -5.73 -4.92
CA PRO A 325 7.78 -6.75 -3.97
C PRO A 325 7.50 -6.39 -2.50
N ARG A 326 7.29 -7.41 -1.66
CA ARG A 326 7.05 -7.28 -0.22
C ARG A 326 8.12 -6.43 0.49
N GLU A 327 9.39 -6.57 0.10
CA GLU A 327 10.50 -5.85 0.70
C GLU A 327 10.45 -4.34 0.44
N VAL A 328 9.87 -3.92 -0.70
CA VAL A 328 9.65 -2.50 -1.01
C VAL A 328 8.56 -1.92 -0.09
N TRP A 329 7.45 -2.64 0.10
CA TRP A 329 6.41 -2.25 1.06
C TRP A 329 6.97 -2.15 2.48
N LYS A 330 7.75 -3.16 2.90
CA LYS A 330 8.40 -3.15 4.22
C LYS A 330 9.28 -1.93 4.42
N HIS A 331 10.11 -1.60 3.43
CA HIS A 331 10.97 -0.42 3.49
C HIS A 331 10.16 0.87 3.60
N ARG A 332 9.12 1.04 2.79
CA ARG A 332 8.21 2.21 2.83
C ARG A 332 7.56 2.37 4.20
N ILE A 333 6.97 1.31 4.74
CA ILE A 333 6.32 1.36 6.07
C ILE A 333 7.33 1.76 7.14
N LEU A 334 8.54 1.19 7.13
CA LEU A 334 9.58 1.53 8.10
C LEU A 334 10.02 2.99 7.99
N GLU A 335 10.18 3.53 6.77
CA GLU A 335 10.53 4.94 6.58
C GLU A 335 9.41 5.87 7.04
N LEU A 336 8.14 5.54 6.77
CA LEU A 336 6.98 6.28 7.27
C LEU A 336 6.90 6.26 8.81
N LYS A 337 7.12 5.09 9.43
CA LYS A 337 7.16 4.98 10.92
C LYS A 337 8.27 5.83 11.53
N LYS A 338 9.46 5.83 10.95
CA LYS A 338 10.58 6.67 11.43
C LYS A 338 10.27 8.16 11.38
N MET A 339 9.31 8.59 10.55
CA MET A 339 8.82 9.97 10.51
C MET A 339 7.72 10.26 11.53
N GLY A 340 7.28 9.26 12.27
CA GLY A 340 6.20 9.34 13.25
C GLY A 340 4.80 9.04 12.68
N ALA A 341 4.69 8.59 11.43
CA ALA A 341 3.41 8.10 10.90
C ALA A 341 2.98 6.81 11.62
N ASN A 342 1.68 6.68 11.87
CA ASN A 342 1.08 5.54 12.54
C ASN A 342 -0.16 4.99 11.83
N GLY A 343 -0.52 5.54 10.66
CA GLY A 343 -1.65 5.10 9.86
C GLY A 343 -1.42 5.26 8.36
N ILE A 344 -1.99 4.36 7.59
CA ILE A 344 -2.00 4.36 6.12
C ILE A 344 -3.44 4.28 5.63
N ARG A 345 -3.81 5.14 4.68
CA ARG A 345 -5.03 5.01 3.88
C ARG A 345 -4.65 4.47 2.51
N LEU A 346 -5.33 3.41 2.10
CA LEU A 346 -5.09 2.74 0.81
C LEU A 346 -5.89 3.44 -0.28
N ALA A 347 -5.24 4.35 -0.98
CA ALA A 347 -5.85 5.17 -2.02
C ALA A 347 -5.88 4.43 -3.36
N HIS A 348 -6.96 4.27 -4.04
CA HIS A 348 -8.35 4.25 -3.57
C HIS A 348 -8.93 2.90 -3.98
N ASN A 349 -8.28 1.82 -3.52
CA ASN A 349 -8.58 0.43 -3.87
C ASN A 349 -7.91 -0.55 -2.90
N PRO A 350 -8.36 -1.81 -2.82
CA PRO A 350 -7.69 -2.85 -2.06
C PRO A 350 -6.26 -3.10 -2.58
N HIS A 351 -5.27 -3.05 -1.69
CA HIS A 351 -3.85 -3.24 -2.03
C HIS A 351 -3.42 -4.71 -2.01
N SER A 352 -2.10 -4.93 -2.26
CA SER A 352 -1.48 -6.24 -2.13
C SER A 352 -1.64 -6.77 -0.70
N PRO A 353 -1.98 -8.06 -0.54
CA PRO A 353 -2.01 -8.71 0.77
C PRO A 353 -0.76 -8.53 1.62
N ASP A 354 0.42 -8.51 0.98
CA ASP A 354 1.70 -8.27 1.67
C ASP A 354 1.72 -6.97 2.49
N LEU A 355 1.02 -5.92 2.03
CA LEU A 355 0.99 -4.64 2.73
C LEU A 355 0.26 -4.77 4.08
N TYR A 356 -0.88 -5.45 4.10
CA TYR A 356 -1.67 -5.63 5.33
C TYR A 356 -0.93 -6.50 6.34
N GLU A 357 -0.31 -7.61 5.88
CA GLU A 357 0.53 -8.45 6.72
C GLU A 357 1.67 -7.67 7.35
N LEU A 358 2.36 -6.84 6.56
CA LEU A 358 3.44 -5.98 7.05
C LEU A 358 2.93 -4.92 8.03
N CYS A 359 1.74 -4.35 7.80
CA CYS A 359 1.14 -3.42 8.75
C CYS A 359 0.78 -4.11 10.08
N ASP A 360 0.30 -5.35 10.03
CA ASP A 360 0.08 -6.18 11.22
C ASP A 360 1.38 -6.47 11.97
N GLU A 361 2.45 -6.86 11.23
CA GLU A 361 3.75 -7.21 11.80
C GLU A 361 4.51 -6.02 12.38
N LEU A 362 4.38 -4.87 11.74
CA LEU A 362 5.15 -3.66 12.07
C LEU A 362 4.39 -2.68 12.96
N GLY A 363 3.09 -2.90 13.21
CA GLY A 363 2.26 -1.99 14.00
C GLY A 363 1.96 -0.68 13.26
N MET A 364 1.11 -0.74 12.22
CA MET A 364 0.64 0.40 11.45
C MET A 364 -0.87 0.27 11.26
N LEU A 365 -1.66 1.30 11.55
CA LEU A 365 -3.09 1.31 11.29
C LEU A 365 -3.37 1.39 9.78
N VAL A 366 -4.42 0.73 9.33
CA VAL A 366 -4.83 0.73 7.92
C VAL A 366 -6.30 1.13 7.81
N MET A 367 -6.58 2.13 7.00
CA MET A 367 -7.91 2.38 6.45
C MET A 367 -7.97 1.72 5.07
N ASP A 368 -8.75 0.66 4.98
CA ASP A 368 -8.93 -0.12 3.76
C ASP A 368 -10.06 0.47 2.94
N GLU A 369 -9.77 0.85 1.69
CA GLU A 369 -10.72 1.60 0.85
C GLU A 369 -11.06 0.81 -0.42
N ALA A 370 -12.34 0.76 -0.74
CA ALA A 370 -12.86 -0.08 -1.82
C ALA A 370 -12.81 0.60 -3.19
N PHE A 371 -13.22 1.88 -3.27
CA PHE A 371 -13.50 2.55 -4.54
C PHE A 371 -13.10 4.03 -4.54
N ASP A 372 -12.66 4.53 -5.72
CA ASP A 372 -12.54 5.97 -6.02
C ASP A 372 -13.84 6.54 -6.61
N GLU A 373 -14.61 5.75 -7.30
CA GLU A 373 -15.86 6.13 -7.97
C GLU A 373 -16.86 4.99 -7.91
N TRP A 374 -18.12 5.30 -8.22
CA TRP A 374 -19.20 4.32 -8.22
C TRP A 374 -19.85 4.18 -9.61
N GLU A 375 -21.18 4.35 -9.69
CA GLU A 375 -21.99 4.17 -10.90
C GLU A 375 -21.68 5.16 -12.05
N PHE A 376 -20.98 6.26 -11.77
CA PHE A 376 -20.56 7.23 -12.79
C PHE A 376 -19.05 7.47 -12.69
N PRO A 377 -18.36 7.53 -13.85
CA PRO A 377 -16.93 7.76 -13.88
C PRO A 377 -16.60 9.23 -13.58
N LYS A 378 -15.57 9.44 -12.79
CA LYS A 378 -14.96 10.75 -12.59
C LYS A 378 -14.10 11.17 -13.77
N ARG A 379 -13.67 12.44 -13.80
CA ARG A 379 -12.75 12.95 -14.81
C ARG A 379 -11.38 12.31 -14.71
N LYS A 380 -10.88 11.76 -15.83
CA LYS A 380 -9.51 11.27 -15.99
C LYS A 380 -8.77 12.23 -16.90
N TRP A 381 -7.77 12.92 -16.37
CA TRP A 381 -7.03 13.92 -17.14
C TRP A 381 -6.03 13.25 -18.09
N LEU A 382 -6.11 13.60 -19.39
CA LEU A 382 -5.33 12.94 -20.44
C LEU A 382 -4.05 13.69 -20.81
N LYS A 383 -3.99 15.01 -20.60
CA LYS A 383 -2.87 15.89 -21.03
C LYS A 383 -2.17 16.61 -19.87
N GLY A 384 -2.53 16.27 -18.65
CA GLY A 384 -2.06 16.89 -17.42
C GLY A 384 -3.20 17.12 -16.44
N TRP A 385 -2.94 17.06 -15.16
CA TRP A 385 -3.92 17.23 -14.10
C TRP A 385 -4.65 18.57 -14.23
N ASN A 386 -5.97 18.53 -14.31
CA ASN A 386 -6.85 19.68 -14.57
C ASN A 386 -6.59 20.43 -15.89
N GLN A 387 -6.05 19.75 -16.91
CA GLN A 387 -5.74 20.36 -18.19
C GLN A 387 -6.44 19.65 -19.36
N GLY A 388 -7.01 20.48 -20.28
CA GLY A 388 -7.65 19.97 -21.48
C GLY A 388 -9.00 19.28 -21.23
N THR A 389 -9.38 18.39 -22.14
CA THR A 389 -10.62 17.61 -22.05
C THR A 389 -10.34 16.30 -21.32
N PRO A 390 -11.07 15.98 -20.23
CA PRO A 390 -10.91 14.71 -19.54
C PRO A 390 -11.53 13.54 -20.30
N GLY A 391 -11.04 12.33 -20.05
CA GLY A 391 -11.74 11.08 -20.35
C GLY A 391 -12.72 10.71 -19.22
N PHE A 392 -13.62 9.76 -19.53
CA PHE A 392 -14.63 9.25 -18.61
C PHE A 392 -14.72 7.72 -18.68
N GLN A 393 -13.55 7.05 -18.76
CA GLN A 393 -13.48 5.61 -18.56
C GLN A 393 -13.39 5.33 -17.06
N GLY A 394 -13.98 4.23 -16.61
CA GLY A 394 -13.96 3.89 -15.18
C GLY A 394 -14.56 2.50 -14.93
N ILE A 395 -15.06 2.31 -13.72
CA ILE A 395 -15.71 1.07 -13.28
C ILE A 395 -17.24 1.09 -13.52
N ASP A 396 -17.75 2.14 -14.08
CA ASP A 396 -19.18 2.38 -14.34
C ASP A 396 -19.83 1.25 -15.15
N ASP A 397 -19.09 0.63 -16.07
CA ASP A 397 -19.57 -0.46 -16.91
C ASP A 397 -19.79 -1.79 -16.15
N PHE A 398 -19.27 -1.94 -14.93
CA PHE A 398 -19.47 -3.15 -14.12
C PHE A 398 -19.84 -2.89 -12.66
N PHE A 399 -19.84 -1.65 -12.19
CA PHE A 399 -20.09 -1.33 -10.78
C PHE A 399 -21.44 -1.84 -10.26
N GLU A 400 -22.52 -1.69 -11.06
CA GLU A 400 -23.86 -2.11 -10.62
C GLU A 400 -23.95 -3.64 -10.43
N GLU A 401 -23.25 -4.41 -11.26
CA GLU A 401 -23.20 -5.87 -11.17
C GLU A 401 -22.22 -6.37 -10.09
N TRP A 402 -21.08 -5.68 -9.93
CA TRP A 402 -19.93 -6.21 -9.17
C TRP A 402 -19.61 -5.44 -7.89
N GLY A 403 -20.05 -4.20 -7.74
CA GLY A 403 -19.62 -3.33 -6.63
C GLY A 403 -19.91 -3.91 -5.24
N GLU A 404 -21.10 -4.49 -5.02
CA GLU A 404 -21.45 -5.13 -3.74
C GLU A 404 -20.60 -6.39 -3.48
N ARG A 405 -20.30 -7.14 -4.50
CA ARG A 405 -19.41 -8.30 -4.41
C ARG A 405 -17.97 -7.87 -4.14
N ASP A 406 -17.48 -6.84 -4.82
CA ASP A 406 -16.11 -6.37 -4.67
C ASP A 406 -15.83 -5.85 -3.26
N VAL A 407 -16.75 -5.04 -2.67
CA VAL A 407 -16.60 -4.58 -1.28
C VAL A 407 -16.74 -5.74 -0.28
N THR A 408 -17.62 -6.71 -0.56
CA THR A 408 -17.79 -7.89 0.28
C THR A 408 -16.52 -8.76 0.28
N ASP A 409 -15.94 -9.01 -0.91
CA ASP A 409 -14.70 -9.78 -1.08
C ASP A 409 -13.51 -9.08 -0.41
N MET A 410 -13.40 -7.74 -0.50
CA MET A 410 -12.39 -6.95 0.22
C MET A 410 -12.49 -7.19 1.73
N VAL A 411 -13.68 -6.99 2.31
CA VAL A 411 -13.87 -7.17 3.75
C VAL A 411 -13.65 -8.62 4.19
N ARG A 412 -14.11 -9.61 3.43
CA ARG A 412 -13.87 -11.04 3.72
C ARG A 412 -12.39 -11.39 3.71
N ARG A 413 -11.64 -10.85 2.74
CA ARG A 413 -10.19 -11.05 2.62
C ARG A 413 -9.44 -10.45 3.81
N ASP A 414 -9.78 -9.21 4.18
CA ASP A 414 -8.93 -8.39 5.04
C ASP A 414 -9.42 -8.29 6.50
N ARG A 415 -10.59 -8.86 6.86
CA ARG A 415 -11.17 -8.77 8.21
C ARG A 415 -10.31 -9.40 9.32
N ASN A 416 -9.37 -10.26 8.98
CA ASN A 416 -8.46 -10.86 9.95
C ASN A 416 -7.21 -10.00 10.25
N HIS A 417 -6.98 -8.92 9.50
CA HIS A 417 -5.85 -8.03 9.74
C HIS A 417 -6.10 -7.13 10.96
N ALA A 418 -5.19 -7.21 11.93
CA ALA A 418 -5.26 -6.40 13.14
C ALA A 418 -5.04 -4.91 12.86
N SER A 419 -4.25 -4.59 11.85
CA SER A 419 -3.96 -3.23 11.40
C SER A 419 -5.17 -2.50 10.84
N VAL A 420 -6.10 -3.21 10.18
CA VAL A 420 -7.31 -2.59 9.61
C VAL A 420 -8.20 -2.09 10.73
N PHE A 421 -8.47 -0.79 10.77
CA PHE A 421 -9.29 -0.15 11.81
C PHE A 421 -10.52 0.57 11.27
N LEU A 422 -10.58 0.85 9.96
CA LEU A 422 -11.69 1.47 9.24
C LEU A 422 -11.91 0.79 7.88
N TRP A 423 -13.17 0.62 7.50
CA TRP A 423 -13.59 0.23 6.16
C TRP A 423 -14.12 1.45 5.41
N SER A 424 -13.44 1.87 4.35
CA SER A 424 -13.86 2.99 3.51
C SER A 424 -14.57 2.49 2.26
N ILE A 425 -15.79 2.99 2.02
CA ILE A 425 -16.62 2.55 0.89
C ILE A 425 -16.46 3.42 -0.35
N GLY A 426 -15.78 4.57 -0.25
CA GLY A 426 -15.56 5.42 -1.42
C GLY A 426 -14.79 6.69 -1.11
N ASN A 427 -14.04 7.14 -2.11
CA ASN A 427 -13.29 8.39 -2.13
C ASN A 427 -13.98 9.44 -2.99
N GLU A 428 -14.27 10.62 -2.44
CA GLU A 428 -14.72 11.80 -3.21
C GLU A 428 -15.85 11.52 -4.22
N VAL A 429 -16.69 10.55 -3.94
CA VAL A 429 -17.84 10.22 -4.80
C VAL A 429 -18.88 11.33 -4.84
N ASP A 430 -18.81 12.24 -3.87
CA ASP A 430 -19.60 13.44 -3.66
C ASP A 430 -18.93 14.72 -4.17
N TYR A 431 -17.93 14.61 -5.05
CA TYR A 431 -17.28 15.80 -5.59
C TYR A 431 -18.29 16.67 -6.35
N PRO A 432 -18.50 17.97 -5.98
CA PRO A 432 -19.53 18.79 -6.57
C PRO A 432 -19.43 18.88 -8.10
N ASN A 433 -20.51 18.50 -8.81
CA ASN A 433 -20.56 18.45 -10.27
C ASN A 433 -19.54 17.52 -10.96
N ASP A 434 -19.08 16.47 -10.25
CA ASP A 434 -18.23 15.41 -10.82
C ASP A 434 -18.61 14.01 -10.27
N PRO A 435 -19.76 13.41 -10.70
CA PRO A 435 -20.77 13.97 -11.59
C PRO A 435 -21.98 14.61 -10.89
N TYR A 436 -22.20 14.38 -9.59
CA TYR A 436 -23.43 14.69 -8.88
C TYR A 436 -23.61 16.18 -8.57
N SER A 437 -24.85 16.64 -8.59
CA SER A 437 -25.19 18.01 -8.27
C SER A 437 -26.40 18.09 -7.33
N HIS A 438 -26.49 19.19 -6.55
CA HIS A 438 -27.61 19.44 -5.63
C HIS A 438 -27.95 20.93 -5.61
N PRO A 439 -29.22 21.35 -5.43
CA PRO A 439 -29.63 22.75 -5.35
C PRO A 439 -28.87 23.60 -4.34
N ILE A 440 -28.33 23.01 -3.26
CA ILE A 440 -27.50 23.71 -2.27
C ILE A 440 -26.23 24.35 -2.88
N LEU A 441 -25.80 23.90 -4.05
CA LEU A 441 -24.67 24.48 -4.77
C LEU A 441 -25.00 25.81 -5.43
N ASP A 442 -26.30 26.21 -5.51
CA ASP A 442 -26.77 27.50 -5.97
C ASP A 442 -26.79 28.48 -4.80
N GLY A 443 -25.67 29.13 -4.55
CA GLY A 443 -25.50 30.04 -3.43
C GLY A 443 -24.37 31.02 -3.62
N ASP A 444 -23.95 31.63 -2.53
CA ASP A 444 -22.85 32.58 -2.46
C ASP A 444 -21.43 31.94 -2.59
N GLY A 445 -21.40 30.67 -2.95
CA GLY A 445 -20.15 29.88 -3.04
C GLY A 445 -19.68 29.29 -1.71
N SER A 446 -20.32 29.59 -0.59
CA SER A 446 -19.96 29.05 0.74
C SER A 446 -20.21 27.53 0.87
N ALA A 447 -21.10 26.98 0.02
CA ALA A 447 -21.43 25.58 -0.04
C ALA A 447 -20.42 24.74 -0.86
N ILE A 448 -19.50 25.38 -1.57
CA ILE A 448 -18.58 24.70 -2.49
C ILE A 448 -17.18 24.76 -1.89
N SER A 449 -16.67 23.62 -1.41
CA SER A 449 -15.27 23.50 -0.92
C SER A 449 -14.24 23.73 -2.02
N GLN A 450 -14.64 23.49 -3.28
CA GLN A 450 -13.81 23.71 -4.47
C GLN A 450 -14.58 24.49 -5.55
N PRO A 451 -14.49 25.82 -5.58
CA PRO A 451 -15.32 26.69 -6.40
C PRO A 451 -15.15 26.55 -7.92
N MET A 452 -14.13 25.81 -8.37
CA MET A 452 -13.86 25.59 -9.80
C MET A 452 -14.95 24.82 -10.56
N TYR A 453 -15.84 24.12 -9.86
CA TYR A 453 -16.88 23.27 -10.47
C TYR A 453 -18.25 23.95 -10.62
N GLY A 454 -18.39 25.20 -10.23
CA GLY A 454 -19.58 26.02 -10.46
C GLY A 454 -20.77 25.66 -9.56
N GLY A 455 -21.90 26.33 -9.78
CA GLY A 455 -23.16 26.16 -9.04
C GLY A 455 -23.96 24.92 -9.45
N TYR A 456 -25.22 24.86 -9.02
CA TYR A 456 -26.12 23.76 -9.30
C TYR A 456 -26.30 23.51 -10.81
N LYS A 457 -26.28 22.24 -11.20
CA LYS A 457 -26.49 21.74 -12.56
C LYS A 457 -27.71 20.81 -12.58
N PRO A 458 -28.89 21.30 -12.99
CA PRO A 458 -30.13 20.51 -12.93
C PRO A 458 -30.12 19.27 -13.84
N ASP A 459 -29.27 19.25 -14.88
CA ASP A 459 -29.14 18.13 -15.81
C ASP A 459 -28.12 17.06 -15.33
N ALA A 460 -27.39 17.32 -14.22
CA ALA A 460 -26.48 16.37 -13.63
C ALA A 460 -27.24 15.37 -12.73
N PRO A 461 -26.67 14.18 -12.45
CA PRO A 461 -27.24 13.25 -11.51
C PRO A 461 -27.47 13.89 -10.13
N ASN A 462 -28.62 13.58 -9.52
CA ASN A 462 -28.98 14.11 -8.19
C ASN A 462 -28.10 13.47 -7.11
N ALA A 463 -27.51 14.30 -6.25
CA ALA A 463 -26.62 13.88 -5.16
C ALA A 463 -27.29 12.96 -4.11
N GLU A 464 -28.63 12.95 -3.99
CA GLU A 464 -29.33 12.01 -3.10
C GLU A 464 -28.99 10.54 -3.41
N ARG A 465 -28.66 10.21 -4.66
CA ARG A 465 -28.25 8.86 -5.08
C ARG A 465 -27.01 8.37 -4.34
N ILE A 466 -26.08 9.28 -4.00
CA ILE A 466 -24.86 8.97 -3.26
C ILE A 466 -25.18 8.28 -1.94
N GLY A 467 -26.16 8.84 -1.19
CA GLY A 467 -26.58 8.27 0.09
C GLY A 467 -27.20 6.87 -0.04
N LEU A 468 -27.94 6.60 -1.12
CA LEU A 468 -28.54 5.29 -1.37
C LEU A 468 -27.47 4.23 -1.70
N ILE A 469 -26.49 4.57 -2.52
CA ILE A 469 -25.36 3.68 -2.87
C ILE A 469 -24.50 3.45 -1.62
N ALA A 470 -24.16 4.52 -0.88
CA ALA A 470 -23.41 4.42 0.37
C ALA A 470 -24.07 3.45 1.36
N LYS A 471 -25.42 3.51 1.48
CA LYS A 471 -26.15 2.60 2.34
C LYS A 471 -26.01 1.14 1.88
N ARG A 472 -26.17 0.85 0.58
CA ARG A 472 -25.99 -0.50 0.03
C ARG A 472 -24.62 -1.06 0.35
N LEU A 473 -23.55 -0.28 0.10
CA LEU A 473 -22.16 -0.69 0.33
C LEU A 473 -21.86 -0.86 1.83
N ALA A 474 -22.33 0.06 2.69
CA ALA A 474 -22.16 -0.04 4.14
C ALA A 474 -22.88 -1.27 4.71
N ASP A 475 -24.06 -1.60 4.21
CA ASP A 475 -24.81 -2.80 4.60
C ASP A 475 -24.04 -4.08 4.21
N CYS A 476 -23.40 -4.12 3.03
CA CYS A 476 -22.53 -5.22 2.61
C CYS A 476 -21.33 -5.40 3.56
N VAL A 477 -20.65 -4.30 3.95
CA VAL A 477 -19.56 -4.33 4.92
C VAL A 477 -20.04 -4.91 6.25
N ARG A 478 -21.12 -4.36 6.80
CA ARG A 478 -21.68 -4.78 8.11
C ARG A 478 -22.21 -6.22 8.12
N ALA A 479 -22.65 -6.74 6.98
CA ALA A 479 -23.04 -8.15 6.84
C ALA A 479 -21.86 -9.11 7.04
N VAL A 480 -20.62 -8.64 6.81
CA VAL A 480 -19.38 -9.43 6.95
C VAL A 480 -18.65 -9.14 8.25
N ASP A 481 -18.49 -7.86 8.58
CA ASP A 481 -17.74 -7.40 9.77
C ASP A 481 -18.46 -6.25 10.48
N THR A 482 -18.81 -6.47 11.73
CA THR A 482 -19.38 -5.47 12.64
C THR A 482 -18.40 -4.99 13.70
N SER A 483 -17.16 -5.44 13.65
CA SER A 483 -16.12 -5.12 14.65
C SER A 483 -15.37 -3.82 14.35
N ARG A 484 -15.54 -3.29 13.15
CA ARG A 484 -14.90 -2.05 12.67
C ARG A 484 -15.96 -1.13 12.08
N PRO A 485 -15.82 0.20 12.25
CA PRO A 485 -16.72 1.17 11.65
C PRO A 485 -16.51 1.29 10.13
N VAL A 486 -17.59 1.70 9.47
CA VAL A 486 -17.59 2.07 8.05
C VAL A 486 -17.39 3.57 7.94
N THR A 487 -16.61 4.00 6.95
CA THR A 487 -16.33 5.40 6.63
C THR A 487 -16.49 5.67 5.13
N GLY A 488 -16.54 6.94 4.79
CA GLY A 488 -16.36 7.46 3.43
C GLY A 488 -15.52 8.73 3.47
N ALA A 489 -14.84 9.04 2.37
CA ALA A 489 -13.98 10.20 2.23
C ALA A 489 -14.68 11.28 1.39
N LEU A 490 -15.25 12.28 2.05
CA LEU A 490 -16.13 13.29 1.47
C LEU A 490 -15.34 14.53 1.02
N ALA A 491 -15.50 14.91 -0.25
CA ALA A 491 -14.98 16.18 -0.78
C ALA A 491 -16.07 17.28 -0.79
N GLY A 492 -17.31 16.91 -1.04
CA GLY A 492 -18.46 17.80 -1.10
C GLY A 492 -19.27 17.82 0.21
N VAL A 493 -18.60 18.02 1.36
CA VAL A 493 -19.22 17.88 2.69
C VAL A 493 -20.54 18.65 2.84
N VAL A 494 -20.61 19.90 2.32
CA VAL A 494 -21.83 20.72 2.40
C VAL A 494 -22.97 20.10 1.58
N MET A 495 -22.67 19.58 0.37
CA MET A 495 -23.65 18.89 -0.47
C MET A 495 -24.05 17.55 0.16
N SER A 496 -23.10 16.80 0.67
CA SER A 496 -23.37 15.49 1.31
C SER A 496 -24.18 15.60 2.59
N ASN A 497 -24.08 16.71 3.33
CA ASN A 497 -24.90 16.99 4.50
C ASN A 497 -26.41 17.16 4.17
N GLU A 498 -26.77 17.37 2.90
CA GLU A 498 -28.16 17.39 2.43
C GLU A 498 -28.66 15.99 1.98
N THR A 499 -27.81 14.98 2.07
CA THR A 499 -28.11 13.58 1.75
C THR A 499 -27.97 12.70 2.99
N ILE A 500 -28.37 11.43 2.88
CA ILE A 500 -28.17 10.46 3.98
C ILE A 500 -26.73 9.91 4.04
N TYR A 501 -25.82 10.30 3.14
CA TYR A 501 -24.47 9.70 3.07
C TYR A 501 -23.70 9.78 4.40
N PRO A 502 -23.55 10.96 5.05
CA PRO A 502 -22.85 11.04 6.32
C PRO A 502 -23.52 10.30 7.47
N ASP A 503 -24.83 10.00 7.35
CA ASP A 503 -25.61 9.35 8.40
C ASP A 503 -25.62 7.82 8.28
N VAL A 504 -25.26 7.27 7.11
CA VAL A 504 -25.19 5.82 6.88
C VAL A 504 -23.80 5.24 7.17
N VAL A 505 -22.78 6.06 7.29
CA VAL A 505 -21.43 5.66 7.74
C VAL A 505 -21.26 5.93 9.23
N ASP A 506 -20.36 5.20 9.89
CA ASP A 506 -20.15 5.30 11.35
C ASP A 506 -19.17 6.43 11.70
N VAL A 507 -18.24 6.71 10.78
CA VAL A 507 -17.19 7.73 10.91
C VAL A 507 -17.11 8.50 9.59
N VAL A 508 -17.02 9.82 9.62
CA VAL A 508 -17.08 10.65 8.41
C VAL A 508 -15.74 11.30 8.14
N GLY A 509 -15.13 10.92 7.01
CA GLY A 509 -13.89 11.50 6.55
C GLY A 509 -14.12 12.77 5.72
N TYR A 510 -13.30 13.80 5.92
CA TYR A 510 -13.33 15.06 5.20
C TYR A 510 -12.05 15.23 4.38
N ASN A 511 -12.20 15.40 3.07
CA ASN A 511 -11.09 15.69 2.17
C ASN A 511 -10.95 17.22 2.00
N TYR A 512 -9.82 17.80 2.44
CA TYR A 512 -9.47 19.23 2.30
C TYR A 512 -10.55 20.21 2.79
N THR A 513 -11.32 19.82 3.81
CA THR A 513 -12.47 20.60 4.31
C THR A 513 -12.34 20.83 5.81
N GLU A 514 -11.13 21.11 6.29
CA GLU A 514 -10.80 21.32 7.71
C GLU A 514 -11.60 22.48 8.33
N SER A 515 -11.98 23.47 7.52
CA SER A 515 -12.81 24.59 7.94
C SER A 515 -14.21 24.20 8.45
N ARG A 516 -14.65 22.97 8.17
CA ARG A 516 -15.95 22.45 8.61
C ARG A 516 -15.87 21.70 9.94
N TYR A 517 -14.70 21.37 10.46
CA TYR A 517 -14.55 20.51 11.64
C TYR A 517 -15.37 21.00 12.84
N ASP A 518 -15.17 22.24 13.26
CA ASP A 518 -15.88 22.79 14.43
C ASP A 518 -17.36 23.04 14.13
N ILE A 519 -17.69 23.54 12.92
CA ILE A 519 -19.06 23.85 12.50
C ILE A 519 -19.92 22.58 12.47
N ASP A 520 -19.40 21.51 11.90
CA ASP A 520 -20.14 20.27 11.75
C ASP A 520 -20.15 19.43 13.05
N HIS A 521 -19.12 19.55 13.90
CA HIS A 521 -19.15 18.99 15.23
C HIS A 521 -20.26 19.61 16.11
N GLU A 522 -20.44 20.95 16.04
CA GLU A 522 -21.52 21.65 16.74
C GLU A 522 -22.90 21.27 16.17
N ARG A 523 -23.02 21.22 14.83
CA ARG A 523 -24.29 20.91 14.14
C ARG A 523 -24.70 19.44 14.26
N TYR A 524 -23.74 18.52 14.28
CA TYR A 524 -23.93 17.07 14.31
C TYR A 524 -23.14 16.44 15.47
N PRO A 525 -23.53 16.65 16.73
CA PRO A 525 -22.70 16.32 17.91
C PRO A 525 -22.48 14.81 18.14
N LYS A 526 -23.10 13.93 17.37
CA LYS A 526 -22.86 12.49 17.41
C LYS A 526 -21.91 11.98 16.33
N ARG A 527 -21.49 12.88 15.42
CA ARG A 527 -20.67 12.51 14.27
C ARG A 527 -19.19 12.47 14.67
N VAL A 528 -18.56 11.34 14.44
CA VAL A 528 -17.11 11.21 14.55
C VAL A 528 -16.47 11.71 13.26
N ILE A 529 -15.57 12.70 13.34
CA ILE A 529 -14.99 13.37 12.17
C ILE A 529 -13.48 13.22 12.18
N TYR A 530 -12.89 13.11 10.97
CA TYR A 530 -11.44 13.14 10.76
C TYR A 530 -11.10 13.65 9.35
N GLY A 531 -9.82 13.97 9.11
CA GLY A 531 -9.33 14.30 7.78
C GLY A 531 -8.95 13.07 7.00
N SER A 532 -9.82 12.60 6.12
CA SER A 532 -9.53 11.43 5.27
C SER A 532 -8.48 11.75 4.20
N GLU A 533 -8.38 13.02 3.81
CA GLU A 533 -7.33 13.51 2.92
C GLU A 533 -7.02 14.97 3.22
N THR A 534 -5.74 15.28 3.45
CA THR A 534 -5.31 16.63 3.81
C THR A 534 -4.00 17.01 3.12
N SER A 535 -3.74 18.32 3.07
CA SER A 535 -2.50 18.83 2.50
C SER A 535 -1.28 18.56 3.39
N ARG A 536 -0.08 18.76 2.82
CA ARG A 536 1.19 18.70 3.55
C ARG A 536 1.47 19.96 4.40
N GLY A 537 0.59 20.94 4.43
CA GLY A 537 0.78 22.18 5.17
C GLY A 537 0.79 22.00 6.69
N LEU A 538 1.41 22.92 7.42
CA LEU A 538 1.40 22.94 8.90
C LEU A 538 -0.02 23.01 9.42
N SER A 539 -0.88 23.83 8.82
CA SER A 539 -2.28 24.03 9.22
C SER A 539 -3.05 22.72 9.29
N SER A 540 -2.89 21.84 8.30
CA SER A 540 -3.57 20.53 8.29
C SER A 540 -3.24 19.66 9.51
N TRP A 541 -2.03 19.80 10.08
CA TRP A 541 -1.68 19.14 11.33
C TRP A 541 -2.21 19.88 12.56
N THR A 542 -2.07 21.20 12.61
CA THR A 542 -2.57 21.98 13.77
C THR A 542 -4.08 21.88 13.90
N ASP A 543 -4.81 21.82 12.77
CA ASP A 543 -6.25 21.59 12.76
C ASP A 543 -6.68 20.27 13.39
N VAL A 544 -5.83 19.25 13.35
CA VAL A 544 -6.05 17.97 14.00
C VAL A 544 -5.51 17.93 15.42
N ARG A 545 -4.28 18.43 15.61
CA ARG A 545 -3.59 18.40 16.90
C ARG A 545 -4.36 19.16 17.98
N ASP A 546 -4.86 20.34 17.63
CA ASP A 546 -5.43 21.29 18.56
C ASP A 546 -6.95 21.08 18.79
N ARG A 547 -7.58 20.12 18.11
CA ARG A 547 -8.99 19.72 18.30
C ARG A 547 -9.09 18.30 18.84
N GLU A 548 -9.60 18.13 20.05
CA GLU A 548 -9.72 16.82 20.68
C GLU A 548 -10.62 15.89 19.87
N HIS A 549 -11.76 16.39 19.40
CA HIS A 549 -12.76 15.66 18.64
C HIS A 549 -12.31 15.20 17.25
N ILE A 550 -11.23 15.76 16.67
CA ILE A 550 -10.67 15.30 15.40
C ILE A 550 -9.56 14.29 15.67
N PHE A 551 -9.83 13.01 15.44
CA PHE A 551 -8.90 11.96 15.86
C PHE A 551 -7.68 11.80 14.97
N GLY A 552 -7.67 12.31 13.77
CA GLY A 552 -6.53 12.13 12.88
C GLY A 552 -6.70 12.75 11.51
N HIS A 553 -5.66 12.59 10.70
CA HIS A 553 -5.69 12.91 9.29
C HIS A 553 -4.81 11.98 8.47
N PHE A 554 -5.06 11.96 7.14
CA PHE A 554 -4.23 11.26 6.17
C PHE A 554 -3.72 12.24 5.13
N ILE A 555 -2.39 12.42 5.08
CA ILE A 555 -1.75 13.37 4.17
C ILE A 555 -1.75 12.82 2.75
N TRP A 556 -2.08 13.64 1.78
CA TRP A 556 -1.87 13.40 0.37
C TRP A 556 -0.47 13.84 -0.06
N THR A 557 0.54 12.93 -0.19
CA THR A 557 0.61 11.48 0.03
C THR A 557 1.83 11.07 0.86
N GLY A 558 1.88 9.80 1.29
CA GLY A 558 3.07 9.22 1.94
C GLY A 558 4.24 9.00 0.98
N THR A 559 3.95 8.59 -0.25
CA THR A 559 4.94 8.40 -1.32
C THR A 559 4.49 9.12 -2.58
N ASP A 560 5.42 9.57 -3.41
CA ASP A 560 5.12 9.91 -4.80
C ASP A 560 4.56 8.66 -5.51
N TYR A 561 3.71 8.86 -6.50
CA TYR A 561 3.07 7.78 -7.25
C TYR A 561 2.98 8.12 -8.74
N LEU A 562 2.91 7.09 -9.56
CA LEU A 562 2.74 7.23 -11.00
C LEU A 562 1.30 7.64 -11.36
N GLY A 563 1.17 8.32 -12.47
CA GLY A 563 -0.13 8.83 -12.93
C GLY A 563 -0.57 10.10 -12.21
N GLU A 564 -1.79 10.56 -12.48
CA GLU A 564 -2.29 11.87 -12.07
C GLU A 564 -1.28 13.01 -12.32
N SER A 565 -0.47 12.83 -13.36
CA SER A 565 0.69 13.65 -13.67
C SER A 565 0.27 15.08 -14.05
N THR A 566 1.09 16.08 -13.71
CA THR A 566 0.77 17.47 -14.01
C THR A 566 0.85 17.75 -15.50
N THR A 567 2.05 17.71 -16.07
CA THR A 567 2.30 17.85 -17.52
C THR A 567 3.56 17.08 -17.89
N TRP A 568 3.61 16.61 -19.14
CA TRP A 568 4.83 16.03 -19.69
C TRP A 568 6.04 16.94 -19.48
N PRO A 569 7.20 16.44 -19.01
CA PRO A 569 7.52 15.00 -18.78
C PRO A 569 7.32 14.49 -17.35
N ALA A 570 6.45 15.05 -16.54
CA ALA A 570 6.17 14.51 -15.21
C ALA A 570 5.40 13.19 -15.32
N ARG A 571 5.98 12.07 -14.85
CA ARG A 571 5.36 10.72 -14.91
C ARG A 571 4.44 10.40 -13.74
N GLY A 572 4.39 11.25 -12.72
CA GLY A 572 3.56 11.05 -11.55
C GLY A 572 3.32 12.31 -10.75
N MET A 573 2.60 12.17 -9.64
CA MET A 573 2.32 13.25 -8.70
C MET A 573 3.45 13.37 -7.68
N TYR A 574 3.98 14.59 -7.49
CA TYR A 574 5.10 14.90 -6.59
C TYR A 574 4.64 15.39 -5.21
N THR A 575 3.59 14.77 -4.65
CA THR A 575 3.03 15.14 -3.34
C THR A 575 3.58 14.32 -2.18
N GLY A 576 4.28 13.24 -2.44
CA GLY A 576 4.78 12.31 -1.44
C GLY A 576 5.73 12.93 -0.41
N LEU A 577 5.74 12.38 0.78
CA LEU A 577 6.81 12.58 1.76
C LEU A 577 8.08 11.82 1.35
N LEU A 578 7.89 10.63 0.80
CA LEU A 578 8.93 9.84 0.12
C LEU A 578 8.80 10.03 -1.39
N ASP A 579 9.91 9.94 -2.12
CA ASP A 579 9.91 9.90 -3.58
C ASP A 579 9.59 8.50 -4.12
N LEU A 580 9.58 8.32 -5.45
CA LEU A 580 9.28 7.04 -6.10
C LEU A 580 10.27 5.92 -5.73
N ALA A 581 11.52 6.27 -5.39
CA ALA A 581 12.53 5.34 -4.88
C ALA A 581 12.40 5.04 -3.38
N SER A 582 11.45 5.69 -2.71
CA SER A 582 11.23 5.66 -1.26
C SER A 582 12.29 6.39 -0.42
N PHE A 583 13.03 7.32 -1.03
CA PHE A 583 13.89 8.24 -0.29
C PHE A 583 13.06 9.40 0.30
N ARG A 584 13.48 9.87 1.48
CA ARG A 584 12.83 11.02 2.12
C ARG A 584 13.08 12.31 1.35
N LYS A 585 12.01 13.06 1.12
CA LYS A 585 12.08 14.41 0.60
C LYS A 585 12.14 15.43 1.75
N PRO A 586 12.49 16.70 1.50
CA PRO A 586 12.47 17.74 2.54
C PRO A 586 11.11 17.87 3.26
N ALA A 587 10.01 17.60 2.57
CA ALA A 587 8.68 17.55 3.18
C ALA A 587 8.55 16.49 4.27
N ALA A 588 9.24 15.34 4.14
CA ALA A 588 9.32 14.32 5.18
C ALA A 588 10.00 14.83 6.45
N GLN A 589 11.05 15.62 6.29
CA GLN A 589 11.80 16.20 7.41
C GLN A 589 10.94 17.21 8.19
N SER A 590 10.15 18.00 7.48
CA SER A 590 9.16 18.89 8.11
C SER A 590 8.14 18.07 8.95
N ARG A 591 7.67 16.95 8.43
CA ARG A 591 6.74 16.06 9.15
C ARG A 591 7.38 15.36 10.32
N THR A 592 8.62 14.93 10.21
CA THR A 592 9.37 14.35 11.33
C THR A 592 9.46 15.35 12.48
N ALA A 593 9.74 16.63 12.19
CA ALA A 593 9.76 17.67 13.21
C ALA A 593 8.40 17.88 13.89
N MET A 594 7.28 17.59 13.21
CA MET A 594 5.93 17.77 13.78
C MET A 594 5.42 16.51 14.53
N TRP A 595 5.86 15.33 14.13
CA TRP A 595 5.28 14.06 14.58
C TRP A 595 6.17 13.27 15.53
N SER A 596 7.50 13.51 15.51
CA SER A 596 8.44 12.82 16.39
C SER A 596 8.36 13.37 17.81
N GLU A 597 8.44 12.49 18.78
CA GLU A 597 8.62 12.81 20.20
C GLU A 597 10.10 12.90 20.58
N GLU A 598 10.98 12.29 19.77
CA GLU A 598 12.43 12.38 19.96
C GLU A 598 12.98 13.72 19.45
N PRO A 599 14.03 14.27 20.08
CA PRO A 599 14.65 15.49 19.61
C PRO A 599 15.11 15.38 18.17
N PHE A 600 14.64 16.28 17.32
CA PHE A 600 14.88 16.26 15.88
C PHE A 600 15.25 17.64 15.36
N THR A 601 16.28 17.69 14.51
CA THR A 601 16.65 18.89 13.74
C THR A 601 17.11 18.48 12.35
N TYR A 602 16.69 19.23 11.36
CA TYR A 602 17.10 19.14 9.96
C TYR A 602 17.46 20.51 9.45
N VAL A 603 18.51 20.60 8.65
CA VAL A 603 18.85 21.79 7.86
C VAL A 603 18.96 21.44 6.39
N GLY A 604 18.28 22.19 5.58
CA GLY A 604 18.36 22.13 4.12
C GLY A 604 18.44 23.52 3.51
N THR A 605 18.83 23.60 2.25
CA THR A 605 19.06 24.88 1.59
C THR A 605 18.45 24.92 0.20
N SER A 606 18.19 26.12 -0.27
CA SER A 606 17.75 26.42 -1.63
C SER A 606 18.27 27.78 -2.09
N ALA A 607 18.38 28.00 -3.40
CA ALA A 607 18.64 29.32 -3.92
C ALA A 607 17.54 30.31 -3.50
N VAL A 608 17.91 31.54 -3.18
CA VAL A 608 16.91 32.59 -2.91
C VAL A 608 16.09 32.86 -4.17
N PRO A 609 14.75 32.71 -4.13
CA PRO A 609 13.92 32.95 -5.30
C PRO A 609 14.06 34.41 -5.81
N ARG A 610 14.23 34.58 -7.10
CA ARG A 610 14.14 35.92 -7.71
C ARG A 610 12.71 36.43 -7.55
N ARG A 611 12.53 37.60 -6.89
CA ARG A 611 11.21 38.22 -6.77
C ARG A 611 10.72 38.65 -8.16
N VAL A 612 9.66 37.98 -8.65
CA VAL A 612 8.95 38.43 -9.85
C VAL A 612 7.81 39.35 -9.39
N PRO A 613 7.80 40.62 -9.82
CA PRO A 613 6.71 41.51 -9.47
C PRO A 613 5.35 40.95 -9.90
N GLY A 614 4.36 41.01 -9.00
CA GLY A 614 3.00 40.53 -9.26
C GLY A 614 2.75 39.03 -9.04
N ARG A 615 3.74 38.20 -8.76
CA ARG A 615 3.54 36.85 -8.28
C ARG A 615 3.78 36.77 -6.77
N ARG A 616 2.85 36.14 -6.04
CA ARG A 616 3.12 35.73 -4.65
C ARG A 616 4.38 34.87 -4.67
N ALA A 617 5.36 35.21 -3.84
CA ALA A 617 6.57 34.39 -3.69
C ALA A 617 6.14 33.04 -3.15
N PHE A 618 5.96 32.06 -4.06
CA PHE A 618 5.97 30.66 -3.66
C PHE A 618 7.38 30.38 -3.14
N PHE A 619 7.49 29.64 -2.05
CA PHE A 619 8.75 29.16 -1.51
C PHE A 619 9.56 28.54 -2.66
N GLY A 620 10.72 29.08 -2.93
CA GLY A 620 11.55 28.63 -4.03
C GLY A 620 12.17 27.28 -3.70
N GLY A 621 11.61 26.21 -4.26
CA GLY A 621 12.16 24.86 -4.19
C GLY A 621 12.14 24.22 -2.79
N ASP A 622 12.18 22.89 -2.76
CA ASP A 622 12.38 22.13 -1.53
C ASP A 622 13.78 22.40 -0.96
N PRO A 623 13.95 22.58 0.36
CA PRO A 623 15.25 22.80 0.98
C PRO A 623 16.03 21.48 1.13
N TRP A 624 16.81 21.14 0.10
CA TRP A 624 17.60 19.92 0.08
C TRP A 624 18.87 20.01 0.93
N GLU A 625 19.49 18.91 1.23
CA GLU A 625 20.78 18.79 1.94
C GLU A 625 21.94 19.13 1.00
N VAL A 626 22.00 20.39 0.55
CA VAL A 626 22.98 20.90 -0.40
C VAL A 626 23.68 22.11 0.20
N TRP A 627 25.03 22.09 0.19
CA TRP A 627 25.82 23.25 0.59
C TRP A 627 26.96 23.45 -0.42
N ASN A 628 26.57 23.63 -1.72
CA ASN A 628 27.45 23.91 -2.86
C ASN A 628 26.79 24.99 -3.71
N TYR A 629 27.32 26.22 -3.63
CA TYR A 629 26.83 27.38 -4.35
C TYR A 629 28.02 28.20 -4.85
N GLU A 630 27.79 29.30 -5.54
CA GLU A 630 28.84 30.25 -5.90
C GLU A 630 29.25 31.08 -4.67
N ASP A 631 30.54 31.39 -4.53
CA ASP A 631 31.05 32.20 -3.41
C ASP A 631 30.28 33.50 -3.28
N GLY A 632 29.78 33.78 -2.09
CA GLY A 632 28.97 34.98 -1.80
C GLY A 632 27.52 34.95 -2.31
N GLN A 633 27.10 33.90 -3.00
CA GLN A 633 25.70 33.75 -3.42
C GLN A 633 24.78 33.72 -2.20
N GLN A 634 23.68 34.48 -2.26
CA GLN A 634 22.67 34.44 -1.21
C GLN A 634 21.89 33.11 -1.27
N VAL A 635 21.90 32.37 -0.16
CA VAL A 635 21.28 31.07 -0.01
C VAL A 635 20.24 31.14 1.09
N ARG A 636 19.06 30.60 0.80
CA ARG A 636 18.03 30.38 1.82
C ARG A 636 18.32 29.08 2.57
N VAL A 637 18.47 29.19 3.89
CA VAL A 637 18.63 28.10 4.82
C VAL A 637 17.32 27.89 5.56
N VAL A 638 16.81 26.66 5.56
CA VAL A 638 15.58 26.25 6.25
C VAL A 638 15.93 25.22 7.29
N CYS A 639 15.49 25.43 8.51
CA CYS A 639 15.60 24.49 9.60
C CYS A 639 14.22 24.01 10.04
N TYR A 640 14.02 22.68 10.05
CA TYR A 640 12.89 22.00 10.67
C TYR A 640 13.36 21.37 11.98
N THR A 641 12.69 21.67 13.09
CA THR A 641 13.02 21.09 14.39
C THR A 641 11.79 21.06 15.29
N ASN A 642 11.72 20.10 16.20
CA ASN A 642 10.76 20.08 17.30
C ASN A 642 11.27 20.81 18.56
N ALA A 643 12.50 21.31 18.53
CA ALA A 643 13.01 22.21 19.58
C ALA A 643 12.34 23.59 19.50
N PRO A 644 12.13 24.32 20.63
CA PRO A 644 11.49 25.64 20.61
C PRO A 644 12.29 26.71 19.86
N PHE A 645 13.62 26.53 19.79
CA PHE A 645 14.53 27.45 19.09
C PHE A 645 15.55 26.71 18.24
N ALA A 646 16.11 27.40 17.24
CA ALA A 646 17.29 26.93 16.52
C ALA A 646 18.35 28.03 16.37
N ARG A 647 19.58 27.60 16.39
CA ARG A 647 20.79 28.41 16.15
C ARG A 647 21.52 27.86 14.93
N LEU A 648 21.99 28.75 14.06
CA LEU A 648 22.75 28.41 12.87
C LEU A 648 24.24 28.71 13.11
N LYS A 649 25.12 27.82 12.64
CA LYS A 649 26.57 27.99 12.63
C LYS A 649 27.13 27.71 11.25
N LEU A 650 28.07 28.55 10.79
CA LEU A 650 28.85 28.36 9.59
C LEU A 650 30.32 28.27 9.98
N ASN A 651 31.00 27.20 9.64
CA ASN A 651 32.40 26.93 10.00
C ASN A 651 32.68 27.13 11.49
N GLY A 652 31.71 26.66 12.34
CA GLY A 652 31.79 26.77 13.80
C GLY A 652 31.40 28.13 14.38
N LYS A 653 31.21 29.17 13.56
CA LYS A 653 30.84 30.53 14.00
C LYS A 653 29.31 30.71 13.97
N PRO A 654 28.69 31.28 14.99
CA PRO A 654 27.27 31.62 14.96
C PRO A 654 26.91 32.55 13.80
N VAL A 655 25.77 32.31 13.15
CA VAL A 655 25.23 33.12 12.07
C VAL A 655 23.90 33.70 12.51
N GLY A 656 23.89 35.01 12.77
CA GLY A 656 22.71 35.71 13.26
C GLY A 656 22.30 35.29 14.68
N GLU A 657 21.10 35.62 15.05
CA GLU A 657 20.50 35.28 16.37
C GLU A 657 19.79 33.92 16.33
N MET A 658 19.58 33.34 17.51
CA MET A 658 18.73 32.17 17.70
C MET A 658 17.28 32.54 17.34
N LYS A 659 16.57 31.66 16.62
CA LYS A 659 15.23 31.92 16.13
C LYS A 659 14.23 30.88 16.64
N ALA A 660 13.00 31.34 16.90
CA ALA A 660 11.83 30.48 17.02
C ALA A 660 11.21 30.16 15.65
N ALA A 661 10.44 29.10 15.56
CA ALA A 661 9.73 28.75 14.33
C ALA A 661 8.69 29.81 13.93
N ASP A 662 8.60 30.14 12.64
CA ASP A 662 7.47 30.90 12.12
C ASP A 662 6.18 30.07 12.33
N SER A 663 5.20 30.69 12.99
CA SER A 663 3.95 30.01 13.36
C SER A 663 3.11 29.53 12.17
N ARG A 664 3.36 30.08 10.98
CA ARG A 664 2.64 29.72 9.75
C ARG A 664 3.32 28.60 8.97
N LEU A 665 4.64 28.45 9.15
CA LEU A 665 5.49 27.61 8.32
C LEU A 665 6.05 26.40 9.06
N GLY A 666 6.08 26.47 10.40
CA GLY A 666 6.72 25.45 11.22
C GLY A 666 8.22 25.31 10.96
N ALA A 667 8.86 26.39 10.50
CA ALA A 667 10.25 26.39 10.08
C ALA A 667 10.95 27.66 10.55
N MET A 668 12.26 27.58 10.73
CA MET A 668 13.14 28.71 10.95
C MET A 668 13.94 28.97 9.70
N MET A 669 14.05 30.23 9.28
CA MET A 669 14.71 30.57 8.01
C MET A 669 15.75 31.66 8.18
N TRP A 670 16.84 31.53 7.41
CA TRP A 670 17.89 32.53 7.23
C TRP A 670 18.15 32.74 5.75
N GLU A 671 18.60 33.90 5.39
CA GLU A 671 19.22 34.16 4.08
C GLU A 671 20.64 34.66 4.36
N ILE A 672 21.64 33.90 3.91
CA ILE A 672 23.04 34.15 4.19
C ILE A 672 23.88 34.00 2.92
N PRO A 673 25.02 34.69 2.83
CA PRO A 673 25.96 34.44 1.77
C PRO A 673 26.61 33.08 1.94
N TYR A 674 26.77 32.37 0.83
CA TYR A 674 27.50 31.09 0.83
C TYR A 674 28.99 31.31 1.10
N GLU A 675 29.56 30.50 1.94
CA GLU A 675 30.98 30.28 2.18
C GLU A 675 31.21 28.77 2.30
N ALA A 676 32.22 28.27 1.62
CA ALA A 676 32.52 26.81 1.64
C ALA A 676 32.86 26.32 3.07
N GLY A 677 32.41 25.10 3.37
CA GLY A 677 32.66 24.50 4.67
C GLY A 677 31.45 23.72 5.21
N GLU A 678 31.17 23.88 6.50
CA GLU A 678 30.11 23.17 7.21
C GLU A 678 29.07 24.15 7.75
N LEU A 679 27.82 23.93 7.36
CA LEU A 679 26.63 24.63 7.90
C LEU A 679 25.88 23.71 8.85
N VAL A 680 25.74 24.13 10.12
CA VAL A 680 25.11 23.35 11.19
C VAL A 680 23.90 24.10 11.73
N ALA A 681 22.75 23.45 11.79
CA ALA A 681 21.62 23.90 12.59
C ALA A 681 21.56 23.11 13.90
N GLU A 682 21.45 23.83 15.01
CA GLU A 682 21.29 23.27 16.37
C GLU A 682 19.92 23.63 16.89
N GLY A 683 19.08 22.59 17.17
CA GLY A 683 17.82 22.75 17.89
C GLY A 683 18.10 22.93 19.38
N CYS A 684 17.58 24.01 19.96
CA CYS A 684 17.92 24.44 21.31
C CYS A 684 16.68 24.61 22.18
N ASP A 685 16.86 24.47 23.51
CA ASP A 685 15.88 24.93 24.48
C ASP A 685 15.97 26.47 24.70
N GLU A 686 15.12 26.99 25.56
CA GLU A 686 15.08 28.42 25.90
C GLU A 686 16.40 28.96 26.48
N SER A 687 17.20 28.10 27.13
CA SER A 687 18.51 28.45 27.69
C SER A 687 19.65 28.46 26.64
N GLY A 688 19.35 27.97 25.44
CA GLY A 688 20.33 27.79 24.37
C GLY A 688 21.10 26.47 24.45
N LYS A 689 20.68 25.52 25.28
CA LYS A 689 21.24 24.16 25.33
C LYS A 689 20.80 23.40 24.09
N VAL A 690 21.77 22.77 23.41
CA VAL A 690 21.52 21.97 22.22
C VAL A 690 20.83 20.66 22.58
N LEU A 691 19.70 20.38 21.94
CA LEU A 691 18.90 19.15 22.07
C LEU A 691 19.17 18.19 20.93
N SER A 692 19.36 18.71 19.71
CA SER A 692 19.65 17.97 18.49
C SER A 692 20.37 18.86 17.49
N SER A 693 21.05 18.27 16.48
CA SER A 693 21.71 19.05 15.44
C SER A 693 21.76 18.29 14.11
N HIS A 694 21.83 19.03 13.04
CA HIS A 694 22.03 18.50 11.71
C HIS A 694 22.97 19.41 10.91
N ALA A 695 23.78 18.83 10.00
CA ALA A 695 24.79 19.54 9.24
C ALA A 695 24.75 19.19 7.76
N VAL A 696 24.93 20.20 6.92
CA VAL A 696 25.24 20.08 5.49
C VAL A 696 26.64 20.61 5.22
N ARG A 697 27.32 20.05 4.21
CA ARG A 697 28.72 20.35 3.95
C ARG A 697 28.96 20.60 2.47
N THR A 698 29.90 21.47 2.18
CA THR A 698 30.45 21.60 0.83
C THR A 698 31.15 20.28 0.45
N THR A 699 30.80 19.76 -0.69
CA THR A 699 31.35 18.51 -1.24
C THR A 699 32.24 18.79 -2.44
N GLY A 700 33.18 17.88 -2.67
CA GLY A 700 34.08 17.88 -3.84
C GLY A 700 33.36 17.35 -5.10
N ARG A 701 34.15 17.00 -6.11
CA ARG A 701 33.65 16.40 -7.35
C ARG A 701 33.29 14.94 -7.13
N PRO A 702 32.24 14.43 -7.80
CA PRO A 702 31.94 13.00 -7.84
C PRO A 702 33.17 12.17 -8.27
N CYS A 703 33.54 11.15 -7.50
CA CYS A 703 34.67 10.27 -7.79
C CYS A 703 34.42 8.79 -7.54
N ALA A 704 33.50 8.42 -6.68
CA ALA A 704 33.21 7.03 -6.34
C ALA A 704 31.73 6.73 -6.21
N ILE A 705 31.37 5.46 -6.40
CA ILE A 705 30.04 4.90 -6.12
C ILE A 705 30.10 4.16 -4.79
N SER A 706 29.17 4.43 -3.90
CA SER A 706 28.88 3.60 -2.71
C SER A 706 27.57 2.87 -2.93
N ALA A 707 27.51 1.60 -2.55
CA ALA A 707 26.28 0.81 -2.64
C ALA A 707 26.11 -0.06 -1.40
N LYS A 708 24.89 -0.07 -0.84
CA LYS A 708 24.57 -0.79 0.39
C LYS A 708 23.22 -1.50 0.28
N PRO A 709 23.15 -2.83 0.52
CA PRO A 709 21.88 -3.53 0.63
C PRO A 709 21.13 -3.10 1.91
N LEU A 710 19.86 -2.80 1.75
CA LEU A 710 18.95 -2.53 2.86
C LEU A 710 18.43 -3.85 3.41
N GLY A 711 18.51 -4.05 4.75
CA GLY A 711 18.06 -5.28 5.39
C GLY A 711 19.07 -6.43 5.38
N GLY A 712 20.30 -6.21 4.87
CA GLY A 712 21.36 -7.20 4.85
C GLY A 712 21.58 -7.84 3.48
N ASN A 713 22.51 -8.83 3.42
CA ASN A 713 22.98 -9.42 2.14
C ASN A 713 22.26 -10.72 1.76
N ALA A 714 21.35 -11.24 2.60
CA ALA A 714 20.57 -12.46 2.31
C ALA A 714 19.21 -12.11 1.69
N VAL A 715 18.86 -12.81 0.63
CA VAL A 715 17.54 -12.73 -0.02
C VAL A 715 16.94 -14.13 -0.13
N CYS A 716 15.63 -14.25 0.04
CA CYS A 716 14.93 -15.51 -0.16
C CYS A 716 15.02 -15.93 -1.63
N ALA A 717 15.43 -17.17 -1.89
CA ALA A 717 15.56 -17.69 -3.24
C ALA A 717 14.22 -17.65 -4.01
N ASP A 718 13.10 -17.86 -3.32
CA ASP A 718 11.77 -17.78 -3.91
C ASP A 718 11.32 -16.32 -4.06
N GLN A 719 11.88 -15.63 -5.06
CA GLN A 719 11.53 -14.28 -5.49
C GLN A 719 11.76 -13.16 -4.44
N GLY A 720 12.54 -13.40 -3.40
CA GLY A 720 12.94 -12.34 -2.48
C GLY A 720 13.72 -11.24 -3.21
N THR A 721 13.52 -9.99 -2.81
CA THR A 721 14.07 -8.82 -3.49
C THR A 721 14.98 -8.02 -2.56
N ALA A 722 16.25 -7.85 -2.95
CA ALA A 722 17.16 -6.92 -2.30
C ALA A 722 16.95 -5.50 -2.84
N LEU A 723 16.83 -4.55 -1.91
CA LEU A 723 16.92 -3.12 -2.20
C LEU A 723 18.37 -2.70 -1.96
N VAL A 724 19.04 -2.19 -2.99
CA VAL A 724 20.42 -1.71 -2.87
C VAL A 724 20.44 -0.20 -3.07
N GLU A 725 20.75 0.51 -1.99
CA GLU A 725 20.84 1.96 -1.98
C GLU A 725 22.22 2.39 -2.49
N ILE A 726 22.25 3.33 -3.45
CA ILE A 726 23.44 3.81 -4.13
C ILE A 726 23.59 5.30 -3.88
N HIS A 727 24.82 5.73 -3.51
CA HIS A 727 25.22 7.12 -3.34
C HIS A 727 26.49 7.44 -4.15
N ILE A 728 26.57 8.66 -4.58
CA ILE A 728 27.77 9.18 -5.22
C ILE A 728 28.62 9.91 -4.19
N LEU A 729 29.88 9.58 -4.11
CA LEU A 729 30.83 10.12 -3.14
C LEU A 729 31.90 10.99 -3.81
N ASP A 730 32.40 11.97 -3.06
CA ASP A 730 33.61 12.72 -3.38
C ASP A 730 34.90 11.98 -2.89
N ASP A 731 36.05 12.60 -3.09
CA ASP A 731 37.38 12.08 -2.67
C ASP A 731 37.56 12.01 -1.15
N ALA A 732 36.75 12.76 -0.39
CA ALA A 732 36.69 12.70 1.08
C ALA A 732 35.66 11.67 1.60
N GLY A 733 35.02 10.91 0.70
CA GLY A 733 33.96 9.95 1.03
C GLY A 733 32.62 10.59 1.45
N LYS A 734 32.38 11.85 1.13
CA LYS A 734 31.12 12.54 1.41
C LYS A 734 30.14 12.36 0.26
N GLU A 735 28.87 12.27 0.57
CA GLU A 735 27.79 12.17 -0.41
C GLU A 735 27.64 13.47 -1.20
N VAL A 736 27.66 13.38 -2.52
CA VAL A 736 27.53 14.51 -3.44
C VAL A 736 26.07 14.63 -3.90
N ASN A 737 25.25 15.33 -3.15
CA ASN A 737 23.80 15.44 -3.40
C ASN A 737 23.44 16.19 -4.70
N LEU A 738 24.38 16.89 -5.33
CA LEU A 738 24.19 17.50 -6.67
C LEU A 738 24.64 16.59 -7.81
N ALA A 739 25.10 15.36 -7.53
CA ALA A 739 25.50 14.43 -8.58
C ALA A 739 24.29 13.97 -9.40
N ASP A 740 24.50 13.85 -10.72
CA ASP A 740 23.52 13.37 -11.70
C ASP A 740 24.11 12.29 -12.63
N ASN A 741 25.18 11.62 -12.20
CA ASN A 741 25.89 10.61 -12.96
C ASN A 741 24.98 9.47 -13.40
N GLU A 742 25.16 8.96 -14.62
CA GLU A 742 24.46 7.76 -15.09
C GLU A 742 25.15 6.51 -14.52
N ILE A 743 24.38 5.68 -13.85
CA ILE A 743 24.81 4.41 -13.29
C ILE A 743 24.36 3.27 -14.20
N THR A 744 25.26 2.34 -14.49
CA THR A 744 24.95 1.05 -15.09
C THR A 744 25.05 -0.03 -14.03
N CYS A 745 24.00 -0.86 -13.90
CA CYS A 745 23.96 -2.00 -13.02
C CYS A 745 24.05 -3.32 -13.82
N THR A 746 24.91 -4.24 -13.36
CA THR A 746 24.97 -5.61 -13.88
C THR A 746 24.79 -6.60 -12.73
N VAL A 747 24.04 -7.68 -12.98
CA VAL A 747 23.75 -8.73 -12.01
C VAL A 747 24.23 -10.05 -12.57
N GLU A 748 25.04 -10.79 -11.81
CA GLU A 748 25.53 -12.14 -12.11
C GLU A 748 25.12 -13.10 -11.00
N GLY A 749 24.81 -14.37 -11.37
CA GLY A 749 24.30 -15.38 -10.42
C GLY A 749 22.78 -15.55 -10.49
N PRO A 750 22.16 -16.26 -9.52
CA PRO A 750 20.74 -16.62 -9.55
C PRO A 750 19.82 -15.45 -9.15
N ALA A 751 19.94 -14.32 -9.85
CA ALA A 751 19.09 -13.15 -9.66
C ALA A 751 18.96 -12.32 -10.95
N ARG A 752 17.98 -11.43 -10.96
CA ARG A 752 17.75 -10.46 -12.04
C ARG A 752 17.56 -9.05 -11.48
N LEU A 753 17.92 -8.06 -12.28
CA LEU A 753 17.56 -6.67 -11.99
C LEU A 753 16.10 -6.44 -12.39
N LEU A 754 15.27 -5.95 -11.48
CA LEU A 754 13.90 -5.50 -11.79
C LEU A 754 13.90 -4.08 -12.35
N GLY A 755 14.80 -3.21 -11.86
CA GLY A 755 14.93 -1.84 -12.31
C GLY A 755 15.80 -0.99 -11.40
N LEU A 756 16.07 0.23 -11.85
CA LEU A 756 16.74 1.28 -11.10
C LEU A 756 15.81 2.48 -10.94
N GLU A 757 15.58 2.97 -9.71
CA GLU A 757 14.70 4.11 -9.44
C GLU A 757 15.47 5.24 -8.74
N SER A 758 15.41 6.43 -9.32
CA SER A 758 16.10 7.62 -8.76
C SER A 758 15.18 8.54 -7.94
N GLY A 759 13.86 8.35 -8.04
CA GLY A 759 12.89 9.27 -7.46
C GLY A 759 12.66 10.54 -8.30
N ASN A 760 13.34 10.71 -9.43
CA ASN A 760 13.13 11.84 -10.32
C ASN A 760 11.82 11.68 -11.08
N ASN A 761 10.84 12.53 -10.78
CA ASN A 761 9.52 12.49 -11.41
C ASN A 761 9.52 12.83 -12.91
N THR A 762 10.58 13.44 -13.41
CA THR A 762 10.72 13.83 -14.83
C THR A 762 11.63 12.91 -15.64
N ASP A 763 12.07 11.81 -15.06
CA ASP A 763 12.90 10.82 -15.73
C ASP A 763 12.05 9.88 -16.61
N MET A 764 12.20 10.02 -17.93
CA MET A 764 11.49 9.24 -18.96
C MET A 764 12.31 8.06 -19.50
N THR A 765 13.38 7.67 -18.83
CA THR A 765 14.13 6.45 -19.15
C THR A 765 13.21 5.23 -19.04
N LEU A 766 13.40 4.23 -19.92
CA LEU A 766 12.67 2.96 -19.85
C LEU A 766 12.71 2.41 -18.42
N PRO A 767 11.56 2.13 -17.79
CA PRO A 767 11.53 1.70 -16.38
C PRO A 767 12.42 0.48 -16.08
N VAL A 768 12.40 -0.54 -16.92
CA VAL A 768 13.20 -1.78 -16.76
C VAL A 768 14.66 -1.65 -17.22
N SER A 769 15.13 -0.43 -17.52
CA SER A 769 16.53 -0.21 -17.95
C SER A 769 17.52 -0.55 -16.82
N ASN A 770 18.65 -1.12 -17.20
CA ASN A 770 19.79 -1.31 -16.29
C ASN A 770 20.70 -0.07 -16.19
N ARG A 771 20.28 1.07 -16.77
CA ARG A 771 20.96 2.37 -16.73
C ARG A 771 20.01 3.44 -16.29
N ARG A 772 20.45 4.26 -15.33
CA ARG A 772 19.68 5.43 -14.88
C ARG A 772 20.58 6.48 -14.25
N ARG A 773 20.21 7.75 -14.41
CA ARG A 773 20.88 8.83 -13.71
C ARG A 773 20.46 8.84 -12.25
N VAL A 774 21.41 9.09 -11.35
CA VAL A 774 21.09 9.41 -9.96
C VAL A 774 20.32 10.73 -9.90
N PHE A 775 19.50 10.88 -8.88
CA PHE A 775 18.81 12.13 -8.56
C PHE A 775 19.13 12.51 -7.12
N MET A 776 19.55 13.75 -6.91
CA MET A 776 20.06 14.19 -5.61
C MET A 776 21.15 13.25 -5.09
N GLY A 777 22.06 12.81 -5.99
CA GLY A 777 23.21 11.97 -5.67
C GLY A 777 22.89 10.51 -5.32
N ARG A 778 21.65 10.05 -5.46
CA ARG A 778 21.22 8.72 -4.98
C ARG A 778 20.35 7.97 -5.98
N LEU A 779 20.29 6.64 -5.83
CA LEU A 779 19.57 5.71 -6.69
C LEU A 779 19.24 4.44 -5.91
N MET A 780 18.13 3.79 -6.21
CA MET A 780 17.74 2.49 -5.67
C MET A 780 17.78 1.43 -6.75
N ALA A 781 18.44 0.30 -6.50
CA ALA A 781 18.39 -0.88 -7.36
C ALA A 781 17.55 -1.98 -6.70
N TYR A 782 16.68 -2.64 -7.49
CA TYR A 782 15.85 -3.74 -7.07
C TYR A 782 16.35 -5.04 -7.71
N VAL A 783 16.91 -5.94 -6.90
CA VAL A 783 17.53 -7.20 -7.36
C VAL A 783 16.77 -8.38 -6.80
N GLN A 784 16.10 -9.15 -7.67
CA GLN A 784 15.24 -10.27 -7.28
C GLN A 784 15.88 -11.62 -7.56
N ALA A 785 15.84 -12.52 -6.58
CA ALA A 785 16.24 -13.91 -6.74
C ALA A 785 15.32 -14.67 -7.71
N THR A 786 15.88 -15.68 -8.41
CA THR A 786 15.19 -16.39 -9.51
C THR A 786 14.82 -17.84 -9.19
N GLY A 787 14.89 -18.26 -7.93
CA GLY A 787 14.48 -19.58 -7.46
C GLY A 787 15.64 -20.50 -7.04
N GLU A 788 16.88 -20.13 -7.35
CA GLU A 788 18.06 -20.94 -7.03
C GLU A 788 18.87 -20.32 -5.90
N GLU A 789 19.53 -21.18 -5.10
CA GLU A 789 20.50 -20.75 -4.10
C GLU A 789 21.84 -20.42 -4.75
N GLY A 790 22.54 -19.44 -4.20
CA GLY A 790 23.87 -19.08 -4.69
C GLY A 790 24.29 -17.65 -4.35
N THR A 791 25.51 -17.34 -4.76
CA THR A 791 26.06 -15.99 -4.66
C THR A 791 25.58 -15.14 -5.84
N VAL A 792 25.11 -13.93 -5.55
CA VAL A 792 24.70 -12.93 -6.53
C VAL A 792 25.67 -11.77 -6.45
N THR A 793 26.32 -11.45 -7.56
CA THR A 793 27.22 -10.31 -7.68
C THR A 793 26.53 -9.17 -8.40
N VAL A 794 26.35 -8.04 -7.72
CA VAL A 794 25.75 -6.81 -8.26
C VAL A 794 26.83 -5.75 -8.40
N ARG A 795 27.08 -5.31 -9.63
CA ARG A 795 28.11 -4.32 -9.92
C ARG A 795 27.52 -3.04 -10.47
N PHE A 796 27.97 -1.91 -9.92
CA PHE A 796 27.60 -0.56 -10.33
C PHE A 796 28.80 0.17 -10.93
N THR A 797 28.61 0.72 -12.13
CA THR A 797 29.65 1.46 -12.87
C THR A 797 29.11 2.77 -13.41
N SER A 798 30.00 3.74 -13.52
CA SER A 798 29.74 5.02 -14.18
C SER A 798 31.04 5.54 -14.78
N PRO A 799 31.02 6.26 -15.92
CA PRO A 799 32.24 6.91 -16.44
C PRO A 799 32.89 7.80 -15.38
N LEU A 800 34.23 7.71 -15.26
CA LEU A 800 35.05 8.52 -14.37
C LEU A 800 34.85 8.31 -12.86
N LEU A 801 33.97 7.39 -12.44
CA LEU A 801 33.79 7.04 -11.04
C LEU A 801 34.41 5.69 -10.71
N GLN A 802 34.93 5.54 -9.51
CA GLN A 802 35.32 4.24 -8.98
C GLN A 802 34.04 3.38 -8.85
N SER A 803 34.06 2.18 -9.45
CA SER A 803 32.95 1.24 -9.42
C SER A 803 32.79 0.62 -8.04
N CYS A 804 31.57 0.18 -7.73
CA CYS A 804 31.22 -0.56 -6.52
C CYS A 804 30.64 -1.92 -6.87
N THR A 805 30.93 -2.94 -6.05
CA THR A 805 30.36 -4.27 -6.18
C THR A 805 29.77 -4.71 -4.82
N VAL A 806 28.60 -5.28 -4.86
CA VAL A 806 27.88 -5.84 -3.71
C VAL A 806 27.67 -7.32 -3.94
N GLU A 807 27.96 -8.13 -2.94
CA GLU A 807 27.64 -9.56 -2.95
C GLU A 807 26.39 -9.81 -2.10
N LEU A 808 25.40 -10.48 -2.69
CA LEU A 808 24.20 -10.97 -2.03
C LEU A 808 24.22 -12.50 -2.02
N LYS A 809 23.45 -13.11 -1.14
CA LYS A 809 23.26 -14.56 -1.05
C LYS A 809 21.79 -14.90 -1.22
N SER A 810 21.48 -15.63 -2.28
CA SER A 810 20.18 -16.27 -2.46
C SER A 810 20.14 -17.54 -1.62
N THR A 811 19.22 -17.62 -0.68
CA THR A 811 19.07 -18.72 0.29
C THR A 811 17.61 -19.16 0.40
N LYS A 812 17.37 -20.46 0.73
CA LYS A 812 16.02 -20.97 1.03
C LYS A 812 15.42 -20.36 2.27
#